data_2a00c6713e646e1c4cba62071205dd28
#
_entry.id   2a00c6713e646e1c4cba62071205dd28
#
_cell.length_a   1.000
_cell.length_b   1.000
_cell.length_c   1.000
_cell.angle_alpha   90.00
_cell.angle_beta   90.00
_cell.angle_gamma   90.00
#
_symmetry.space_group_name_H-M   'P 1'
#
loop_
_entity.id
_entity.type
_entity.pdbx_description
1 polymer ?
#
loop_
_entity_poly.entity_id
_entity_poly.type
_entity_poly.pdbx_seq_one_letter_code
_entity_poly.pdbx_strand_id
1 'polypeptide(L)'
;MWRRAFVAGAVLIGLGLVLLYVAGRGWVVADEPAGQASGGPIDRALLEQRSEAQLSAAAGVGLAPAKQILFGDLHVHSTFSFDAFQMSLPMAGGDGAHPVADACDYARHCAGLDFWSINDHDITLTPRRWAETVESIRQCNAVAGSSERPDMVSFVGWEWTQVGTTPENHYGHKNVVLRGLTDDDVPTRPISAGTPPGMDGAGELLRPNPFVLGAFALYAHDTGGPELAHYLDETAGTGTCPTGVPVRDLPADCFEIAPTPHDLFGKLDEWGMDSLVIPHGTTWGFYTPPGSSWNKQLTREQHDPKRQRLVEVYSGHGNSEEYRDYRDVILAADGSRTCPAPSPGYLPSCWRAGELIEGRCLATGADAPECAARAEKTRQYFVDANFNGGAAVVSGTRVADWQLAGQCTDCFLPAFNYRPRSSVQYMMALGGPTPETDPLRFRFGFLAASDNHSARPGTGYKPVARTEFTETRFGNFIHTPLGGERSNEPSAEPVPPRPAREIGVPFSVWETERQASFFLNGGLTAVHSPGRDRDSIFHALERREVYGTSGPRILLWFDLLNAPGGAPQPMGSEVALAEAPIFQVRAVGSFVQKPGCPADSLAALGPDRLERLCQGECYRPSDRRRVISRIEVVRIRPQITSGEDVGPLIEDPWKIFTCPGDPAGCQIAFSDAEHPRSGRDALYYVRAIEGPSPTVGADPLHCEFDASGRCVSVDPCYGRPADDECLADAEHRAWSSPIFVDHPRG
;
A
#
# COMPACT_ATOMS: atom_id res chain seq x y z
N MET A 1 22.80 61.37 -16.35
CA MET A 1 23.16 60.21 -15.50
C MET A 1 21.93 59.52 -14.94
N TRP A 2 21.01 60.17 -14.27
CA TRP A 2 19.82 59.54 -13.63
C TRP A 2 18.92 58.72 -14.56
N ARG A 3 18.62 59.18 -15.80
CA ARG A 3 17.81 58.42 -16.77
C ARG A 3 18.48 57.10 -17.18
N ARG A 4 19.82 57.08 -17.36
CA ARG A 4 20.55 55.84 -17.71
C ARG A 4 20.59 54.88 -16.53
N ALA A 5 20.75 55.37 -15.29
CA ALA A 5 20.68 54.53 -14.09
C ALA A 5 19.27 53.93 -13.87
N PHE A 6 18.21 54.72 -14.12
CA PHE A 6 16.84 54.26 -14.02
C PHE A 6 16.52 53.18 -15.09
N VAL A 7 16.95 53.41 -16.32
CA VAL A 7 16.79 52.41 -17.39
C VAL A 7 17.56 51.14 -17.10
N ALA A 8 18.81 51.25 -16.65
CA ALA A 8 19.61 50.08 -16.24
C ALA A 8 18.98 49.33 -15.08
N GLY A 9 18.45 50.00 -14.05
CA GLY A 9 17.72 49.39 -12.94
C GLY A 9 16.45 48.65 -13.41
N ALA A 10 15.65 49.29 -14.28
CA ALA A 10 14.45 48.65 -14.83
C ALA A 10 14.77 47.42 -15.68
N VAL A 11 15.86 47.45 -16.45
CA VAL A 11 16.32 46.28 -17.23
C VAL A 11 16.76 45.16 -16.31
N LEU A 12 17.52 45.44 -15.25
CA LEU A 12 17.95 44.42 -14.28
C LEU A 12 16.77 43.80 -13.54
N ILE A 13 15.79 44.59 -13.13
CA ILE A 13 14.55 44.08 -12.53
C ILE A 13 13.79 43.21 -13.52
N GLY A 14 13.66 43.66 -14.77
CA GLY A 14 13.00 42.86 -15.82
C GLY A 14 13.70 41.54 -16.07
N LEU A 15 15.03 41.53 -16.15
CA LEU A 15 15.82 40.28 -16.29
C LEU A 15 15.66 39.37 -15.07
N GLY A 16 15.64 39.93 -13.85
CA GLY A 16 15.39 39.17 -12.63
C GLY A 16 14.01 38.51 -12.61
N LEU A 17 12.97 39.23 -13.03
CA LEU A 17 11.62 38.68 -13.14
C LEU A 17 11.52 37.57 -14.21
N VAL A 18 12.17 37.77 -15.35
CA VAL A 18 12.25 36.70 -16.41
C VAL A 18 12.97 35.48 -15.88
N LEU A 19 14.09 35.65 -15.17
CA LEU A 19 14.80 34.52 -14.58
C LEU A 19 13.95 33.77 -13.57
N LEU A 20 13.28 34.49 -12.66
CA LEU A 20 12.36 33.86 -11.70
C LEU A 20 11.22 33.11 -12.41
N TYR A 21 10.63 33.69 -13.43
CA TYR A 21 9.57 33.06 -14.20
C TYR A 21 10.06 31.77 -14.89
N VAL A 22 11.20 31.83 -15.59
CA VAL A 22 11.78 30.69 -16.32
C VAL A 22 12.18 29.57 -15.34
N ALA A 23 12.79 29.93 -14.20
CA ALA A 23 13.13 28.96 -13.16
C ALA A 23 11.86 28.32 -12.53
N GLY A 24 10.83 29.12 -12.28
CA GLY A 24 9.58 28.62 -11.69
C GLY A 24 8.71 27.83 -12.66
N ARG A 25 9.00 27.91 -13.97
CA ARG A 25 8.43 27.01 -14.99
C ARG A 25 9.30 25.77 -15.22
N GLY A 26 10.42 25.66 -14.49
CA GLY A 26 11.33 24.54 -14.64
C GLY A 26 12.03 24.43 -16.01
N TRP A 27 11.99 25.49 -16.83
CA TRP A 27 12.56 25.48 -18.20
C TRP A 27 14.10 25.52 -18.21
N VAL A 28 14.72 25.44 -17.05
CA VAL A 28 16.18 25.40 -16.86
C VAL A 28 16.71 23.96 -16.74
N VAL A 29 15.84 22.99 -16.60
CA VAL A 29 16.17 21.55 -16.56
C VAL A 29 15.52 20.84 -17.75
N ALA A 30 16.14 19.76 -18.17
CA ALA A 30 15.56 18.85 -19.17
C ALA A 30 14.70 17.77 -18.46
N ASP A 31 13.84 17.12 -19.24
CA ASP A 31 13.15 15.92 -18.80
C ASP A 31 14.17 14.87 -18.35
N GLU A 32 13.85 14.18 -17.26
CA GLU A 32 14.65 13.04 -16.84
C GLU A 32 14.58 11.94 -17.90
N PRO A 33 15.73 11.30 -18.23
CA PRO A 33 15.69 10.20 -19.19
C PRO A 33 14.93 9.01 -18.62
N ALA A 34 14.10 8.38 -19.43
CA ALA A 34 13.31 7.18 -19.07
C ALA A 34 14.19 5.99 -18.62
N GLY A 35 15.49 6.06 -18.87
CA GLY A 35 16.41 4.96 -18.62
C GLY A 35 16.28 3.85 -19.67
N GLN A 36 17.06 2.81 -19.49
CA GLN A 36 16.99 1.60 -20.32
C GLN A 36 17.16 0.37 -19.44
N ALA A 37 16.33 -0.63 -19.64
CA ALA A 37 16.46 -1.91 -18.98
C ALA A 37 17.76 -2.61 -19.37
N SER A 38 18.46 -3.16 -18.40
CA SER A 38 19.80 -3.73 -18.59
C SER A 38 19.77 -5.16 -19.11
N GLY A 39 20.78 -5.51 -19.91
CA GLY A 39 21.14 -6.88 -20.25
C GLY A 39 20.19 -7.60 -21.19
N GLY A 40 20.43 -8.90 -21.33
CA GLY A 40 19.58 -9.88 -22.00
C GLY A 40 18.82 -10.75 -21.00
N PRO A 41 18.20 -11.85 -21.44
CA PRO A 41 17.48 -12.77 -20.58
C PRO A 41 18.38 -13.35 -19.46
N ILE A 42 17.80 -13.55 -18.28
CA ILE A 42 18.45 -14.27 -17.18
C ILE A 42 18.77 -15.70 -17.63
N ASP A 43 19.91 -16.24 -17.18
CA ASP A 43 20.33 -17.59 -17.51
C ASP A 43 19.22 -18.60 -17.17
N ARG A 44 18.84 -19.38 -18.17
CA ARG A 44 17.81 -20.39 -18.06
C ARG A 44 18.13 -21.44 -16.99
N ALA A 45 19.38 -21.80 -16.81
CA ALA A 45 19.81 -22.75 -15.80
C ALA A 45 19.49 -22.24 -14.37
N LEU A 46 19.56 -20.92 -14.12
CA LEU A 46 19.19 -20.33 -12.84
C LEU A 46 17.67 -20.45 -12.59
N LEU A 47 16.84 -20.22 -13.62
CA LEU A 47 15.39 -20.36 -13.50
C LEU A 47 14.98 -21.81 -13.28
N GLU A 48 15.63 -22.75 -13.98
CA GLU A 48 15.43 -24.19 -13.81
C GLU A 48 15.83 -24.64 -12.40
N GLN A 49 16.96 -24.18 -11.88
CA GLN A 49 17.38 -24.46 -10.50
C GLN A 49 16.37 -23.96 -9.47
N ARG A 50 15.79 -22.76 -9.66
CA ARG A 50 14.73 -22.23 -8.78
C ARG A 50 13.48 -23.12 -8.82
N SER A 51 13.06 -23.55 -10.00
CA SER A 51 11.92 -24.44 -10.18
C SER A 51 12.15 -25.83 -9.54
N GLU A 52 13.33 -26.42 -9.73
CA GLU A 52 13.72 -27.69 -9.11
C GLU A 52 13.71 -27.61 -7.58
N ALA A 53 14.18 -26.51 -7.01
CA ALA A 53 14.16 -26.29 -5.56
C ALA A 53 12.72 -26.22 -5.02
N GLN A 54 11.77 -25.67 -5.77
CA GLN A 54 10.34 -25.70 -5.40
C GLN A 54 9.73 -27.10 -5.52
N LEU A 55 10.02 -27.83 -6.61
CA LEU A 55 9.53 -29.19 -6.79
C LEU A 55 10.07 -30.14 -5.70
N SER A 56 11.34 -30.00 -5.33
CA SER A 56 11.93 -30.73 -4.22
C SER A 56 11.25 -30.43 -2.89
N ALA A 57 10.93 -29.15 -2.63
CA ALA A 57 10.22 -28.74 -1.43
C ALA A 57 8.78 -29.30 -1.41
N ALA A 58 8.07 -29.25 -2.54
CA ALA A 58 6.74 -29.84 -2.67
C ALA A 58 6.74 -31.35 -2.43
N ALA A 59 7.71 -32.05 -2.96
CA ALA A 59 7.88 -33.50 -2.74
C ALA A 59 8.12 -33.81 -1.26
N GLY A 60 8.86 -32.97 -0.52
CA GLY A 60 9.09 -33.08 0.93
C GLY A 60 7.81 -33.06 1.76
N VAL A 61 6.76 -32.38 1.27
CA VAL A 61 5.40 -32.35 1.88
C VAL A 61 4.39 -33.24 1.12
N GLY A 62 4.89 -34.21 0.39
CA GLY A 62 4.06 -35.25 -0.26
C GLY A 62 3.22 -34.72 -1.43
N LEU A 63 3.69 -33.70 -2.15
CA LEU A 63 2.99 -33.11 -3.27
C LEU A 63 3.81 -33.18 -4.55
N ALA A 64 3.13 -33.47 -5.67
CA ALA A 64 3.68 -33.35 -7.02
C ALA A 64 2.83 -32.32 -7.79
N PRO A 65 3.11 -31.03 -7.65
CA PRO A 65 2.25 -29.99 -8.20
C PRO A 65 2.34 -29.92 -9.72
N ALA A 66 1.19 -29.77 -10.39
CA ALA A 66 1.13 -29.49 -11.82
C ALA A 66 1.42 -28.01 -12.16
N LYS A 67 1.38 -27.13 -11.15
CA LYS A 67 1.64 -25.70 -11.24
C LYS A 67 2.87 -25.34 -10.44
N GLN A 68 3.63 -24.36 -10.91
CA GLN A 68 4.72 -23.77 -10.18
C GLN A 68 4.21 -22.55 -9.39
N ILE A 69 4.93 -22.18 -8.32
CA ILE A 69 4.68 -20.95 -7.59
C ILE A 69 5.62 -19.88 -8.13
N LEU A 70 5.05 -18.81 -8.67
CA LEU A 70 5.78 -17.65 -9.16
C LEU A 70 5.59 -16.48 -8.20
N PHE A 71 6.68 -15.77 -7.90
CA PHE A 71 6.66 -14.64 -6.98
C PHE A 71 6.78 -13.32 -7.74
N GLY A 72 5.96 -12.36 -7.37
CA GLY A 72 5.94 -11.05 -7.99
C GLY A 72 5.52 -9.93 -7.02
N ASP A 73 5.45 -8.72 -7.59
CA ASP A 73 5.02 -7.52 -6.89
C ASP A 73 4.07 -6.72 -7.81
N LEU A 74 2.86 -6.45 -7.36
CA LEU A 74 1.83 -5.77 -8.16
C LEU A 74 1.55 -4.35 -7.67
N HIS A 75 2.49 -3.74 -6.92
CA HIS A 75 2.34 -2.41 -6.39
C HIS A 75 3.71 -1.74 -6.19
N VAL A 76 4.11 -0.92 -7.16
CA VAL A 76 5.43 -0.26 -7.19
C VAL A 76 5.32 1.09 -7.87
N HIS A 77 6.03 2.09 -7.33
CA HIS A 77 6.11 3.44 -7.85
C HIS A 77 7.50 3.78 -8.38
N SER A 78 7.52 4.55 -9.45
CA SER A 78 8.69 5.25 -9.95
C SER A 78 8.64 6.74 -9.55
N THR A 79 9.63 7.52 -9.96
CA THR A 79 9.62 8.98 -9.78
C THR A 79 8.55 9.72 -10.60
N PHE A 80 7.68 9.00 -11.30
CA PHE A 80 6.47 9.58 -11.89
C PHE A 80 5.35 9.79 -10.88
N SER A 81 5.38 9.09 -9.73
CA SER A 81 4.56 9.40 -8.56
C SER A 81 5.12 10.61 -7.79
N PHE A 82 4.24 11.51 -7.35
CA PHE A 82 4.65 12.78 -6.73
C PHE A 82 5.46 12.60 -5.43
N ASP A 83 5.05 11.71 -4.59
CA ASP A 83 5.70 11.38 -3.31
C ASP A 83 7.05 10.67 -3.53
N ALA A 84 7.10 9.67 -4.42
CA ALA A 84 8.34 9.03 -4.85
C ALA A 84 9.32 10.05 -5.45
N PHE A 85 8.82 10.97 -6.29
CA PHE A 85 9.62 12.06 -6.83
C PHE A 85 10.18 12.95 -5.72
N GLN A 86 9.32 13.41 -4.79
CA GLN A 86 9.76 14.26 -3.67
C GLN A 86 10.81 13.57 -2.81
N MET A 87 10.62 12.28 -2.48
CA MET A 87 11.58 11.49 -1.70
C MET A 87 12.90 11.27 -2.41
N SER A 88 12.91 11.24 -3.74
CA SER A 88 14.13 11.10 -4.55
C SER A 88 15.02 12.35 -4.54
N LEU A 89 14.46 13.52 -4.24
CA LEU A 89 15.20 14.77 -4.26
C LEU A 89 16.27 14.85 -3.15
N PRO A 90 17.45 15.42 -3.43
CA PRO A 90 18.49 15.59 -2.42
C PRO A 90 18.03 16.42 -1.20
N MET A 91 17.08 17.34 -1.37
CA MET A 91 16.49 18.09 -0.24
C MET A 91 15.72 17.22 0.74
N ALA A 92 15.26 16.06 0.31
CA ALA A 92 14.61 15.04 1.15
C ALA A 92 15.57 13.91 1.57
N GLY A 93 16.85 14.02 1.22
CA GLY A 93 17.85 12.98 1.44
C GLY A 93 17.84 11.87 0.39
N GLY A 94 17.19 12.11 -0.76
CA GLY A 94 17.14 11.16 -1.87
C GLY A 94 18.42 11.12 -2.70
N ASP A 95 18.56 10.08 -3.49
CA ASP A 95 19.72 9.76 -4.34
C ASP A 95 19.46 10.07 -5.84
N GLY A 96 18.35 10.72 -6.15
CA GLY A 96 17.94 11.13 -7.49
C GLY A 96 16.81 10.32 -8.10
N ALA A 97 16.59 10.49 -9.39
CA ALA A 97 15.49 9.85 -10.09
C ALA A 97 15.61 8.33 -10.15
N HIS A 98 14.49 7.67 -10.02
CA HIS A 98 14.30 6.23 -10.19
C HIS A 98 13.22 5.98 -11.25
N PRO A 99 13.59 5.95 -12.55
CA PRO A 99 12.65 5.71 -13.63
C PRO A 99 12.14 4.25 -13.66
N VAL A 100 11.11 3.99 -14.44
CA VAL A 100 10.52 2.65 -14.63
C VAL A 100 11.56 1.60 -15.05
N ALA A 101 12.59 1.98 -15.82
CA ALA A 101 13.68 1.09 -16.21
C ALA A 101 14.53 0.62 -14.99
N ASP A 102 14.65 1.42 -13.94
CA ASP A 102 15.31 1.03 -12.70
C ASP A 102 14.50 -0.03 -11.96
N ALA A 103 13.16 0.10 -11.92
CA ALA A 103 12.29 -0.92 -11.34
C ALA A 103 12.38 -2.25 -12.11
N CYS A 104 12.47 -2.22 -13.44
CA CYS A 104 12.71 -3.41 -14.25
C CYS A 104 13.99 -4.13 -13.85
N ASP A 105 15.09 -3.39 -13.76
CA ASP A 105 16.40 -3.96 -13.43
C ASP A 105 16.44 -4.48 -11.99
N TYR A 106 15.83 -3.76 -11.06
CA TYR A 106 15.71 -4.20 -9.67
C TYR A 106 14.90 -5.51 -9.57
N ALA A 107 13.71 -5.56 -10.18
CA ALA A 107 12.86 -6.74 -10.20
C ALA A 107 13.61 -7.98 -10.71
N ARG A 108 14.36 -7.84 -11.80
CA ARG A 108 15.08 -8.93 -12.46
C ARG A 108 16.35 -9.34 -11.71
N HIS A 109 17.20 -8.38 -11.39
CA HIS A 109 18.57 -8.64 -10.98
C HIS A 109 18.83 -8.48 -9.49
N CYS A 110 18.04 -7.67 -8.77
CA CYS A 110 18.10 -7.59 -7.31
C CYS A 110 17.07 -8.55 -6.68
N ALA A 111 15.80 -8.31 -6.89
CA ALA A 111 14.73 -9.11 -6.28
C ALA A 111 14.58 -10.49 -6.93
N GLY A 112 14.89 -10.66 -8.22
CA GLY A 112 14.72 -11.92 -8.95
C GLY A 112 13.26 -12.38 -8.97
N LEU A 113 12.36 -11.45 -9.27
CA LEU A 113 10.93 -11.70 -9.42
C LEU A 113 10.61 -12.48 -10.70
N ASP A 114 9.45 -13.11 -10.71
CA ASP A 114 8.88 -13.78 -11.88
C ASP A 114 7.90 -12.87 -12.63
N PHE A 115 7.29 -11.90 -11.93
CA PHE A 115 6.42 -10.88 -12.51
C PHE A 115 6.35 -9.64 -11.62
N TRP A 116 5.94 -8.49 -12.20
CA TRP A 116 5.67 -7.26 -11.46
C TRP A 116 4.78 -6.31 -12.26
N SER A 117 4.23 -5.29 -11.61
CA SER A 117 3.49 -4.19 -12.24
C SER A 117 4.00 -2.85 -11.74
N ILE A 118 4.09 -1.87 -12.66
CA ILE A 118 4.24 -0.47 -12.28
C ILE A 118 2.86 0.12 -11.94
N ASN A 119 2.79 0.98 -10.90
CA ASN A 119 1.53 1.52 -10.41
C ASN A 119 1.69 2.97 -9.94
N ASP A 120 2.30 3.84 -10.75
CA ASP A 120 2.44 5.25 -10.41
C ASP A 120 1.08 5.93 -10.17
N HIS A 121 1.04 6.87 -9.21
CA HIS A 121 -0.15 7.64 -8.87
C HIS A 121 -0.70 8.42 -10.06
N ASP A 122 -1.97 8.22 -10.37
CA ASP A 122 -2.69 8.83 -11.48
C ASP A 122 -2.71 10.37 -11.47
N ILE A 123 -2.65 10.98 -10.28
CA ILE A 123 -2.79 12.44 -10.11
C ILE A 123 -1.63 13.24 -10.71
N THR A 124 -0.48 12.63 -10.91
CA THR A 124 0.70 13.24 -11.52
C THR A 124 1.23 12.49 -12.73
N LEU A 125 0.60 11.37 -13.09
CA LEU A 125 0.94 10.58 -14.25
C LEU A 125 0.36 11.21 -15.52
N THR A 126 1.04 12.25 -16.01
CA THR A 126 0.65 12.96 -17.25
C THR A 126 0.63 12.01 -18.46
N PRO A 127 -0.07 12.33 -19.55
CA PRO A 127 -0.03 11.52 -20.76
C PRO A 127 1.38 11.27 -21.31
N ARG A 128 2.33 12.21 -21.13
CA ARG A 128 3.72 12.01 -21.51
C ARG A 128 4.39 10.95 -20.63
N ARG A 129 4.28 11.09 -19.29
CA ARG A 129 4.83 10.09 -18.35
C ARG A 129 4.22 8.72 -18.55
N TRP A 130 2.92 8.68 -18.85
CA TRP A 130 2.23 7.44 -19.18
C TRP A 130 2.79 6.77 -20.43
N ALA A 131 3.02 7.53 -21.50
CA ALA A 131 3.63 7.01 -22.73
C ALA A 131 5.05 6.45 -22.48
N GLU A 132 5.84 7.11 -21.65
CA GLU A 132 7.15 6.63 -21.21
C GLU A 132 7.06 5.36 -20.35
N THR A 133 6.10 5.31 -19.44
CA THR A 133 5.81 4.11 -18.64
C THR A 133 5.52 2.91 -19.53
N VAL A 134 4.58 3.06 -20.46
CA VAL A 134 4.17 1.99 -21.39
C VAL A 134 5.37 1.52 -22.21
N GLU A 135 6.16 2.43 -22.75
CA GLU A 135 7.35 2.10 -23.55
C GLU A 135 8.43 1.40 -22.71
N SER A 136 8.67 1.87 -21.48
CA SER A 136 9.63 1.23 -20.56
C SER A 136 9.22 -0.18 -20.18
N ILE A 137 7.91 -0.42 -19.95
CA ILE A 137 7.40 -1.78 -19.69
C ILE A 137 7.51 -2.67 -20.92
N ARG A 138 7.29 -2.16 -22.12
CA ARG A 138 7.51 -2.89 -23.37
C ARG A 138 8.98 -3.29 -23.54
N GLN A 139 9.90 -2.39 -23.26
CA GLN A 139 11.35 -2.67 -23.27
C GLN A 139 11.72 -3.72 -22.24
N CYS A 140 11.18 -3.63 -21.02
CA CYS A 140 11.39 -4.61 -19.95
C CYS A 140 10.99 -6.02 -20.39
N ASN A 141 9.83 -6.17 -21.04
CA ASN A 141 9.41 -7.46 -21.58
C ASN A 141 10.27 -7.91 -22.79
N ALA A 142 10.74 -6.98 -23.61
CA ALA A 142 11.59 -7.31 -24.75
C ALA A 142 12.95 -7.90 -24.34
N VAL A 143 13.55 -7.42 -23.24
CA VAL A 143 14.81 -7.97 -22.70
C VAL A 143 14.62 -9.26 -21.90
N ALA A 144 13.40 -9.62 -21.52
CA ALA A 144 13.09 -10.82 -20.73
C ALA A 144 13.07 -12.14 -21.54
N GLY A 145 13.41 -12.11 -22.81
CA GLY A 145 13.47 -13.28 -23.69
C GLY A 145 12.19 -13.54 -24.47
N SER A 146 11.83 -14.81 -24.69
CA SER A 146 10.64 -15.13 -25.48
C SER A 146 9.35 -14.92 -24.67
N SER A 147 8.29 -14.45 -25.34
CA SER A 147 6.98 -14.25 -24.73
C SER A 147 6.33 -15.51 -24.16
N GLU A 148 6.69 -16.69 -24.68
CA GLU A 148 6.17 -17.98 -24.21
C GLU A 148 6.83 -18.44 -22.90
N ARG A 149 8.09 -18.09 -22.68
CA ARG A 149 8.88 -18.48 -21.50
C ARG A 149 9.82 -17.36 -21.09
N PRO A 150 9.29 -16.18 -20.71
CA PRO A 150 10.10 -15.06 -20.27
C PRO A 150 10.80 -15.37 -18.93
N ASP A 151 11.90 -14.69 -18.68
CA ASP A 151 12.51 -14.73 -17.35
C ASP A 151 11.65 -13.99 -16.33
N MET A 152 10.95 -12.93 -16.77
CA MET A 152 10.02 -12.14 -15.95
C MET A 152 8.94 -11.52 -16.84
N VAL A 153 7.74 -11.33 -16.29
CA VAL A 153 6.63 -10.60 -16.92
C VAL A 153 6.44 -9.26 -16.23
N SER A 154 6.43 -8.17 -17.00
CA SER A 154 6.13 -6.82 -16.51
C SER A 154 4.77 -6.35 -17.00
N PHE A 155 3.85 -6.02 -16.10
CA PHE A 155 2.52 -5.51 -16.42
C PHE A 155 2.53 -3.99 -16.49
N VAL A 156 1.71 -3.42 -17.38
CA VAL A 156 1.35 -2.00 -17.36
C VAL A 156 0.22 -1.80 -16.35
N GLY A 157 0.33 -0.78 -15.54
CA GLY A 157 -0.70 -0.40 -14.60
C GLY A 157 -0.52 1.03 -14.10
N TRP A 158 -1.43 1.46 -13.27
CA TRP A 158 -1.36 2.72 -12.52
C TRP A 158 -2.15 2.57 -11.23
N GLU A 159 -1.89 3.44 -10.30
CA GLU A 159 -2.70 3.55 -9.10
C GLU A 159 -3.78 4.63 -9.28
N TRP A 160 -5.04 4.20 -9.21
CA TRP A 160 -6.18 5.09 -9.10
C TRP A 160 -6.27 5.59 -7.65
N THR A 161 -5.71 6.79 -7.42
CA THR A 161 -5.42 7.37 -6.11
C THR A 161 -6.62 8.14 -5.56
N GLN A 162 -7.70 7.44 -5.26
CA GLN A 162 -8.90 8.07 -4.73
C GLN A 162 -8.82 8.29 -3.22
N VAL A 163 -8.80 9.53 -2.81
CA VAL A 163 -8.86 9.94 -1.40
C VAL A 163 -10.06 10.86 -1.19
N GLY A 164 -10.95 10.48 -0.27
CA GLY A 164 -12.01 11.36 0.21
C GLY A 164 -11.64 12.02 1.53
N THR A 165 -12.21 13.17 1.81
CA THR A 165 -11.98 13.91 3.07
C THR A 165 -12.91 13.46 4.19
N THR A 166 -13.94 12.69 3.86
CA THR A 166 -14.93 12.14 4.79
C THR A 166 -15.21 10.67 4.48
N PRO A 167 -15.75 9.88 5.43
CA PRO A 167 -16.12 8.49 5.17
C PRO A 167 -17.10 8.32 4.00
N GLU A 168 -17.92 9.32 3.70
CA GLU A 168 -18.95 9.26 2.66
C GLU A 168 -18.37 9.36 1.25
N ASN A 169 -17.29 10.11 1.06
CA ASN A 169 -16.68 10.35 -0.25
C ASN A 169 -15.32 9.63 -0.47
N HIS A 170 -14.85 8.89 0.54
CA HIS A 170 -13.61 8.13 0.45
C HIS A 170 -13.85 6.71 -0.05
N TYR A 171 -13.29 6.32 -1.19
CA TYR A 171 -13.36 4.97 -1.75
C TYR A 171 -12.03 4.21 -1.66
N GLY A 172 -10.94 4.89 -1.31
CA GLY A 172 -9.61 4.34 -1.17
C GLY A 172 -8.92 4.02 -2.49
N HIS A 173 -7.62 3.88 -2.42
CA HIS A 173 -6.74 3.60 -3.55
C HIS A 173 -6.99 2.22 -4.17
N LYS A 174 -6.75 2.10 -5.47
CA LYS A 174 -6.86 0.84 -6.21
C LYS A 174 -5.82 0.77 -7.32
N ASN A 175 -5.04 -0.28 -7.35
CA ASN A 175 -4.17 -0.57 -8.48
C ASN A 175 -4.97 -1.09 -9.66
N VAL A 176 -4.79 -0.48 -10.82
CA VAL A 176 -5.29 -0.99 -12.09
C VAL A 176 -4.14 -1.67 -12.82
N VAL A 177 -4.28 -2.97 -13.09
CA VAL A 177 -3.25 -3.78 -13.77
C VAL A 177 -3.83 -4.31 -15.07
N LEU A 178 -3.21 -3.99 -16.20
CA LEU A 178 -3.65 -4.37 -17.53
C LEU A 178 -3.05 -5.72 -17.96
N ARG A 179 -3.86 -6.54 -18.63
CA ARG A 179 -3.39 -7.83 -19.17
C ARG A 179 -2.45 -7.67 -20.35
N GLY A 180 -2.83 -6.86 -21.33
CA GLY A 180 -2.13 -6.72 -22.61
C GLY A 180 -1.08 -5.63 -22.64
N LEU A 181 -0.35 -5.54 -23.76
CA LEU A 181 0.70 -4.55 -24.01
C LEU A 181 0.58 -3.84 -25.35
N THR A 182 -0.33 -4.28 -26.23
CA THR A 182 -0.49 -3.66 -27.55
C THR A 182 -1.20 -2.31 -27.41
N ASP A 183 -1.20 -1.49 -28.45
CA ASP A 183 -1.89 -0.20 -28.46
C ASP A 183 -3.42 -0.36 -28.34
N ASP A 184 -3.94 -1.54 -28.67
CA ASP A 184 -5.37 -1.85 -28.47
C ASP A 184 -5.68 -2.27 -27.04
N ASP A 185 -4.68 -2.74 -26.26
CA ASP A 185 -4.82 -3.24 -24.90
C ASP A 185 -4.50 -2.20 -23.81
N VAL A 186 -3.90 -1.07 -24.19
CA VAL A 186 -3.45 -0.04 -23.24
C VAL A 186 -4.09 1.31 -23.60
N PRO A 187 -4.72 2.01 -22.64
CA PRO A 187 -5.30 3.32 -22.89
C PRO A 187 -4.21 4.35 -23.22
N THR A 188 -4.54 5.37 -23.99
CA THR A 188 -3.61 6.45 -24.37
C THR A 188 -3.24 7.36 -23.20
N ARG A 189 -3.95 7.24 -22.07
CA ARG A 189 -3.73 7.95 -20.80
C ARG A 189 -4.26 7.11 -19.65
N PRO A 190 -3.77 7.28 -18.41
CA PRO A 190 -4.38 6.65 -17.24
C PRO A 190 -5.70 7.32 -16.90
N ILE A 191 -6.58 6.63 -16.17
CA ILE A 191 -7.81 7.19 -15.64
C ILE A 191 -7.52 7.65 -14.21
N SER A 192 -7.68 8.96 -13.98
CA SER A 192 -7.39 9.58 -12.69
C SER A 192 -8.62 9.66 -11.79
N ALA A 193 -8.44 9.51 -10.49
CA ALA A 193 -9.46 9.79 -9.50
C ALA A 193 -9.81 11.29 -9.41
N GLY A 194 -8.92 12.14 -9.91
CA GLY A 194 -9.05 13.59 -9.83
C GLY A 194 -8.69 14.15 -8.45
N THR A 195 -8.90 15.46 -8.29
CA THR A 195 -8.66 16.12 -7.00
C THR A 195 -9.67 15.64 -5.96
N PRO A 196 -9.25 15.26 -4.76
CA PRO A 196 -10.15 14.82 -3.71
C PRO A 196 -11.23 15.86 -3.38
N PRO A 197 -12.51 15.45 -3.22
CA PRO A 197 -13.57 16.37 -2.83
C PRO A 197 -13.26 17.08 -1.51
N GLY A 198 -13.40 18.41 -1.49
CA GLY A 198 -13.08 19.24 -0.34
C GLY A 198 -11.60 19.64 -0.23
N MET A 199 -10.77 19.18 -1.18
CA MET A 199 -9.40 19.62 -1.38
C MET A 199 -9.24 20.46 -2.65
N ASP A 200 -10.25 21.26 -2.98
CA ASP A 200 -10.26 22.11 -4.18
C ASP A 200 -9.06 23.06 -4.28
N GLY A 201 -8.38 23.32 -3.15
CA GLY A 201 -7.10 24.01 -3.11
C GLY A 201 -5.87 23.14 -3.41
N ALA A 202 -5.99 21.81 -3.45
CA ALA A 202 -4.85 20.93 -3.78
C ALA A 202 -4.41 21.11 -5.25
N GLY A 203 -5.37 21.39 -6.15
CA GLY A 203 -5.06 21.77 -7.52
C GLY A 203 -4.27 23.10 -7.60
N GLU A 204 -4.43 24.01 -6.64
CA GLU A 204 -3.62 25.23 -6.55
C GLU A 204 -2.21 24.95 -6.03
N LEU A 205 -2.04 23.93 -5.20
CA LEU A 205 -0.71 23.48 -4.73
C LEU A 205 0.13 22.87 -5.86
N LEU A 206 -0.53 22.14 -6.76
CA LEU A 206 0.11 21.65 -7.97
C LEU A 206 0.27 22.75 -9.05
N ARG A 207 -0.25 23.95 -8.81
CA ARG A 207 -0.13 25.14 -9.66
C ARG A 207 0.43 26.33 -8.87
N PRO A 208 1.61 26.24 -8.27
CA PRO A 208 2.17 27.34 -7.49
C PRO A 208 2.44 28.53 -8.39
N ASN A 209 2.44 29.74 -7.78
CA ASN A 209 2.82 30.96 -8.51
C ASN A 209 4.25 30.81 -9.05
N PRO A 210 4.49 30.94 -10.38
CA PRO A 210 5.79 30.66 -10.98
C PRO A 210 6.91 31.56 -10.46
N PHE A 211 6.61 32.77 -9.99
CA PHE A 211 7.63 33.63 -9.40
C PHE A 211 8.05 33.17 -7.99
N VAL A 212 7.12 32.66 -7.20
CA VAL A 212 7.40 32.06 -5.88
C VAL A 212 8.16 30.73 -6.06
N LEU A 213 7.69 29.90 -6.94
CA LEU A 213 8.35 28.62 -7.26
C LEU A 213 9.76 28.87 -7.85
N GLY A 214 9.91 29.89 -8.70
CA GLY A 214 11.21 30.28 -9.25
C GLY A 214 12.20 30.80 -8.20
N ALA A 215 11.73 31.58 -7.22
CA ALA A 215 12.58 32.00 -6.11
C ALA A 215 13.02 30.75 -5.27
N PHE A 216 12.11 29.80 -5.05
CA PHE A 216 12.42 28.56 -4.36
C PHE A 216 13.39 27.68 -5.20
N ALA A 217 13.12 27.50 -6.49
CA ALA A 217 13.97 26.72 -7.40
C ALA A 217 15.41 27.27 -7.43
N LEU A 218 15.58 28.60 -7.48
CA LEU A 218 16.90 29.23 -7.43
C LEU A 218 17.56 29.14 -6.05
N TYR A 219 16.79 29.18 -4.98
CA TYR A 219 17.30 29.00 -3.61
C TYR A 219 17.77 27.53 -3.39
N ALA A 220 17.01 26.59 -3.86
CA ALA A 220 17.23 25.16 -3.68
C ALA A 220 17.90 24.49 -4.91
N HIS A 221 18.67 25.28 -5.71
CA HIS A 221 19.19 24.81 -7.00
C HIS A 221 20.14 23.60 -6.89
N ASP A 222 20.85 23.44 -5.77
CA ASP A 222 21.75 22.32 -5.51
C ASP A 222 21.04 21.10 -4.89
N THR A 223 19.76 21.21 -4.58
CA THR A 223 19.01 20.20 -3.81
C THR A 223 17.72 19.73 -4.50
N GLY A 224 17.56 20.02 -5.80
CA GLY A 224 16.44 19.53 -6.60
C GLY A 224 15.27 20.52 -6.77
N GLY A 225 15.48 21.80 -6.44
CA GLY A 225 14.46 22.84 -6.61
C GLY A 225 14.03 23.07 -8.07
N PRO A 226 14.95 23.16 -9.05
CA PRO A 226 14.62 23.26 -10.47
C PRO A 226 13.85 22.04 -10.99
N GLU A 227 14.24 20.82 -10.58
CA GLU A 227 13.58 19.57 -10.91
C GLU A 227 12.14 19.55 -10.38
N LEU A 228 11.93 19.97 -9.13
CA LEU A 228 10.59 20.12 -8.55
C LEU A 228 9.74 21.13 -9.33
N ALA A 229 10.32 22.27 -9.73
CA ALA A 229 9.62 23.26 -10.53
C ALA A 229 9.20 22.69 -11.89
N HIS A 230 10.08 21.95 -12.55
CA HIS A 230 9.80 21.29 -13.82
C HIS A 230 8.68 20.25 -13.70
N TYR A 231 8.76 19.38 -12.68
CA TYR A 231 7.76 18.35 -12.41
C TYR A 231 6.36 18.94 -12.20
N LEU A 232 6.27 20.01 -11.38
CA LEU A 232 5.01 20.69 -11.09
C LEU A 232 4.47 21.45 -12.29
N ASP A 233 5.33 22.08 -13.10
CA ASP A 233 4.91 22.80 -14.31
C ASP A 233 4.29 21.89 -15.35
N GLU A 234 4.87 20.71 -15.59
CA GLU A 234 4.30 19.72 -16.50
C GLU A 234 2.93 19.24 -16.01
N THR A 235 2.81 18.88 -14.72
CA THR A 235 1.56 18.44 -14.14
C THR A 235 0.48 19.52 -14.20
N ALA A 236 0.85 20.78 -13.85
CA ALA A 236 -0.06 21.91 -13.92
C ALA A 236 -0.44 22.32 -15.34
N GLY A 237 0.42 22.03 -16.32
CA GLY A 237 0.18 22.29 -17.73
C GLY A 237 -0.82 21.33 -18.39
N THR A 238 -1.02 20.15 -17.79
CA THR A 238 -1.96 19.15 -18.28
C THR A 238 -3.39 19.48 -17.84
N GLY A 239 -4.28 19.68 -18.80
CA GLY A 239 -5.69 19.99 -18.55
C GLY A 239 -6.53 18.74 -18.25
N THR A 240 -7.77 18.96 -17.78
CA THR A 240 -8.76 17.88 -17.64
C THR A 240 -9.46 17.63 -18.96
N CYS A 241 -9.72 16.39 -19.31
CA CYS A 241 -10.45 16.00 -20.51
C CYS A 241 -11.91 16.51 -20.47
N PRO A 242 -12.51 16.85 -21.63
CA PRO A 242 -13.91 17.26 -21.69
C PRO A 242 -14.84 16.14 -21.26
N THR A 243 -15.90 16.49 -20.51
CA THR A 243 -16.92 15.55 -20.06
C THR A 243 -17.92 15.19 -21.15
N GLY A 244 -18.47 13.96 -21.10
CA GLY A 244 -19.49 13.50 -22.04
C GLY A 244 -19.00 13.18 -23.47
N VAL A 245 -17.69 13.05 -23.62
CA VAL A 245 -17.03 12.59 -24.85
C VAL A 245 -16.61 11.14 -24.65
N PRO A 246 -16.86 10.21 -25.60
CA PRO A 246 -16.38 8.84 -25.50
C PRO A 246 -14.86 8.79 -25.30
N VAL A 247 -14.37 7.84 -24.50
CA VAL A 247 -12.96 7.81 -24.06
C VAL A 247 -11.97 7.77 -25.23
N ARG A 248 -12.34 7.10 -26.34
CA ARG A 248 -11.49 6.99 -27.56
C ARG A 248 -11.47 8.25 -28.42
N ASP A 249 -12.43 9.17 -28.22
CA ASP A 249 -12.53 10.44 -28.95
C ASP A 249 -11.95 11.62 -28.15
N LEU A 250 -11.51 11.38 -26.91
CA LEU A 250 -10.89 12.39 -26.07
C LEU A 250 -9.51 12.83 -26.59
N PRO A 251 -9.09 14.10 -26.38
CA PRO A 251 -7.72 14.54 -26.64
C PRO A 251 -6.70 13.64 -25.94
N ALA A 252 -5.54 13.44 -26.54
CA ALA A 252 -4.50 12.59 -25.94
C ALA A 252 -3.74 13.26 -24.79
N ASP A 253 -3.83 14.58 -24.65
CA ASP A 253 -3.01 15.43 -23.77
C ASP A 253 -3.78 15.97 -22.55
N CYS A 254 -4.73 15.21 -22.01
CA CYS A 254 -5.53 15.60 -20.85
C CYS A 254 -5.65 14.49 -19.82
N PHE A 255 -5.95 14.85 -18.57
CA PHE A 255 -6.32 13.90 -17.50
C PHE A 255 -7.77 13.44 -17.69
N GLU A 256 -7.96 12.14 -17.79
CA GLU A 256 -9.27 11.50 -17.82
C GLU A 256 -9.72 11.22 -16.38
N ILE A 257 -10.87 11.79 -15.95
CA ILE A 257 -11.29 11.79 -14.55
C ILE A 257 -12.42 10.78 -14.30
N ALA A 258 -12.25 9.96 -13.26
CA ALA A 258 -13.24 9.04 -12.69
C ALA A 258 -13.20 9.12 -11.16
N PRO A 259 -14.06 9.91 -10.51
CA PRO A 259 -13.98 10.18 -9.07
C PRO A 259 -14.52 9.05 -8.19
N THR A 260 -15.25 8.09 -8.75
CA THR A 260 -15.82 6.95 -8.03
C THR A 260 -15.45 5.63 -8.69
N PRO A 261 -15.53 4.48 -7.99
CA PRO A 261 -15.35 3.17 -8.62
C PRO A 261 -16.31 2.92 -9.78
N HIS A 262 -17.54 3.38 -9.68
CA HIS A 262 -18.53 3.31 -10.79
C HIS A 262 -18.01 3.98 -12.06
N ASP A 263 -17.50 5.21 -11.92
CA ASP A 263 -16.96 5.96 -13.06
C ASP A 263 -15.71 5.28 -13.63
N LEU A 264 -14.82 4.76 -12.76
CA LEU A 264 -13.64 4.02 -13.18
C LEU A 264 -14.02 2.78 -14.01
N PHE A 265 -14.94 1.95 -13.50
CA PHE A 265 -15.38 0.74 -14.21
C PHE A 265 -16.06 1.09 -15.55
N GLY A 266 -16.90 2.13 -15.56
CA GLY A 266 -17.55 2.61 -16.80
C GLY A 266 -16.52 2.99 -17.87
N LYS A 267 -15.48 3.72 -17.51
CA LYS A 267 -14.41 4.10 -18.44
C LYS A 267 -13.56 2.91 -18.88
N LEU A 268 -13.24 1.97 -17.99
CA LEU A 268 -12.55 0.74 -18.36
C LEU A 268 -13.37 -0.13 -19.32
N ASP A 269 -14.71 -0.12 -19.19
CA ASP A 269 -15.63 -0.77 -20.14
C ASP A 269 -15.63 -0.07 -21.50
N GLU A 270 -15.68 1.26 -21.53
CA GLU A 270 -15.61 2.04 -22.77
C GLU A 270 -14.28 1.82 -23.51
N TRP A 271 -13.16 1.73 -22.79
CA TRP A 271 -11.85 1.38 -23.35
C TRP A 271 -11.81 -0.07 -23.85
N GLY A 272 -12.60 -0.97 -23.24
CA GLY A 272 -12.60 -2.41 -23.55
C GLY A 272 -11.37 -3.15 -23.01
N MET A 273 -10.75 -2.65 -21.92
CA MET A 273 -9.51 -3.18 -21.38
C MET A 273 -9.77 -4.36 -20.44
N ASP A 274 -9.00 -5.46 -20.66
CA ASP A 274 -8.89 -6.54 -19.69
C ASP A 274 -7.98 -6.08 -18.54
N SER A 275 -8.57 -5.92 -17.36
CA SER A 275 -7.88 -5.34 -16.20
C SER A 275 -8.31 -5.95 -14.88
N LEU A 276 -7.39 -5.96 -13.92
CA LEU A 276 -7.67 -6.15 -12.50
C LEU A 276 -7.68 -4.79 -11.81
N VAL A 277 -8.58 -4.62 -10.84
CA VAL A 277 -8.69 -3.43 -10.00
C VAL A 277 -8.55 -3.87 -8.55
N ILE A 278 -7.42 -3.58 -7.93
CA ILE A 278 -6.97 -4.18 -6.67
C ILE A 278 -6.95 -3.12 -5.56
N PRO A 279 -7.91 -3.13 -4.62
CA PRO A 279 -7.86 -2.27 -3.43
C PRO A 279 -6.65 -2.58 -2.57
N HIS A 280 -6.03 -1.54 -1.98
CA HIS A 280 -4.89 -1.66 -1.09
C HIS A 280 -4.90 -0.58 -0.01
N GLY A 281 -3.98 -0.69 0.99
CA GLY A 281 -3.81 0.28 2.06
C GLY A 281 -5.10 0.61 2.83
N THR A 282 -6.09 -0.26 2.79
CA THR A 282 -7.49 0.03 3.13
C THR A 282 -7.70 0.45 4.59
N THR A 283 -6.84 -0.01 5.51
CA THR A 283 -6.88 0.35 6.93
C THR A 283 -5.92 1.48 7.29
N TRP A 284 -5.11 1.93 6.34
CA TRP A 284 -4.06 2.91 6.58
C TRP A 284 -4.66 4.29 6.90
N GLY A 285 -4.56 4.69 8.16
CA GLY A 285 -5.20 5.88 8.68
C GLY A 285 -4.50 7.19 8.32
N PHE A 286 -3.47 7.16 7.48
CA PHE A 286 -2.85 8.35 6.91
C PHE A 286 -3.82 9.06 5.97
N TYR A 287 -4.42 8.35 5.04
CA TYR A 287 -5.38 8.91 4.08
C TYR A 287 -6.82 8.43 4.28
N THR A 288 -7.05 7.35 5.05
CA THR A 288 -8.41 6.84 5.29
C THR A 288 -9.07 7.64 6.43
N PRO A 289 -10.14 8.41 6.18
CA PRO A 289 -10.81 9.20 7.19
C PRO A 289 -11.31 8.36 8.36
N PRO A 290 -11.23 8.87 9.60
CA PRO A 290 -11.80 8.19 10.75
C PRO A 290 -13.29 7.88 10.57
N GLY A 291 -13.70 6.65 10.93
CA GLY A 291 -15.06 6.16 10.74
C GLY A 291 -15.35 5.57 9.36
N SER A 292 -14.38 5.52 8.45
CA SER A 292 -14.53 4.87 7.15
C SER A 292 -14.91 3.40 7.26
N SER A 293 -15.70 2.92 6.31
CA SER A 293 -16.06 1.51 6.19
C SER A 293 -16.36 1.12 4.75
N TRP A 294 -16.22 -0.17 4.45
CA TRP A 294 -16.47 -0.73 3.13
C TRP A 294 -17.94 -0.96 2.79
N ASN A 295 -18.85 -0.76 3.73
CA ASN A 295 -20.29 -1.01 3.52
C ASN A 295 -20.85 -0.34 2.26
N LYS A 296 -20.48 0.93 2.00
CA LYS A 296 -20.96 1.69 0.86
C LYS A 296 -20.45 1.18 -0.49
N GLN A 297 -19.35 0.43 -0.50
CA GLN A 297 -18.78 -0.12 -1.73
C GLN A 297 -19.42 -1.47 -2.12
N LEU A 298 -20.19 -2.12 -1.22
CA LEU A 298 -20.89 -3.36 -1.54
C LEU A 298 -22.22 -3.07 -2.25
N THR A 299 -22.15 -2.52 -3.44
CA THR A 299 -23.28 -2.28 -4.35
C THR A 299 -22.90 -2.69 -5.76
N ARG A 300 -23.89 -2.93 -6.63
CA ARG A 300 -23.63 -3.28 -8.04
C ARG A 300 -22.95 -2.17 -8.84
N GLU A 301 -23.03 -0.94 -8.35
CA GLU A 301 -22.41 0.23 -8.97
C GLU A 301 -20.95 0.42 -8.56
N GLN A 302 -20.65 0.16 -7.28
CA GLN A 302 -19.33 0.46 -6.69
C GLN A 302 -18.41 -0.78 -6.59
N HIS A 303 -18.92 -1.97 -6.90
CA HIS A 303 -18.17 -3.23 -6.89
C HIS A 303 -18.37 -3.98 -8.21
N ASP A 304 -17.29 -4.12 -8.98
CA ASP A 304 -17.23 -4.97 -10.16
C ASP A 304 -16.55 -6.32 -9.84
N PRO A 305 -17.32 -7.41 -9.65
CA PRO A 305 -16.74 -8.71 -9.32
C PRO A 305 -15.93 -9.33 -10.49
N LYS A 306 -15.99 -8.78 -11.70
CA LYS A 306 -15.16 -9.20 -12.82
C LYS A 306 -13.73 -8.68 -12.66
N ARG A 307 -13.55 -7.42 -12.25
CA ARG A 307 -12.26 -6.76 -12.12
C ARG A 307 -11.71 -6.79 -10.70
N GLN A 308 -12.59 -6.65 -9.71
CA GLN A 308 -12.20 -6.67 -8.29
C GLN A 308 -12.15 -8.11 -7.76
N ARG A 309 -11.18 -8.86 -8.23
CA ARG A 309 -10.93 -10.25 -7.85
C ARG A 309 -9.99 -10.39 -6.66
N LEU A 310 -9.15 -9.40 -6.45
CA LEU A 310 -8.03 -9.44 -5.50
C LEU A 310 -8.08 -8.23 -4.57
N VAL A 311 -7.47 -8.39 -3.39
CA VAL A 311 -7.21 -7.31 -2.43
C VAL A 311 -5.82 -7.50 -1.84
N GLU A 312 -5.11 -6.40 -1.64
CA GLU A 312 -3.84 -6.40 -0.96
C GLU A 312 -4.05 -6.42 0.56
N VAL A 313 -3.50 -7.44 1.22
CA VAL A 313 -3.60 -7.59 2.68
C VAL A 313 -2.40 -6.99 3.41
N TYR A 314 -1.26 -6.81 2.73
CA TYR A 314 -0.02 -6.33 3.35
C TYR A 314 0.90 -5.65 2.33
N SER A 315 1.51 -4.54 2.75
CA SER A 315 2.55 -3.83 2.01
C SER A 315 3.56 -3.13 2.94
N GLY A 316 4.40 -2.26 2.39
CA GLY A 316 5.27 -1.36 3.16
C GLY A 316 4.51 -0.43 4.11
N HIS A 317 3.23 -0.21 3.88
CA HIS A 317 2.33 0.57 4.74
C HIS A 317 1.61 -0.25 5.83
N GLY A 318 1.95 -1.52 5.98
CA GLY A 318 1.45 -2.39 7.03
C GLY A 318 0.31 -3.32 6.60
N ASN A 319 -0.14 -4.11 7.58
CA ASN A 319 -1.17 -5.13 7.39
C ASN A 319 -2.57 -4.52 7.47
N SER A 320 -3.42 -4.84 6.50
CA SER A 320 -4.83 -4.46 6.43
C SER A 320 -5.79 -5.65 6.60
N GLU A 321 -5.30 -6.82 6.98
CA GLU A 321 -6.10 -8.04 7.06
C GLU A 321 -7.12 -8.02 8.20
N GLU A 322 -6.67 -7.73 9.44
CA GLU A 322 -7.32 -8.15 10.68
C GLU A 322 -8.41 -7.19 11.15
N TYR A 323 -9.61 -7.71 11.39
CA TYR A 323 -10.69 -6.96 12.04
C TYR A 323 -10.58 -7.05 13.58
N ARG A 324 -10.81 -5.92 14.23
CA ARG A 324 -11.01 -5.83 15.68
C ARG A 324 -12.25 -5.00 15.97
N ASP A 325 -13.00 -5.41 16.99
CA ASP A 325 -14.26 -4.74 17.34
C ASP A 325 -14.03 -3.51 18.23
N TYR A 326 -13.25 -2.57 17.75
CA TYR A 326 -13.15 -1.23 18.33
C TYR A 326 -13.53 -0.17 17.29
N ARG A 327 -13.70 1.07 17.73
CA ARG A 327 -14.01 2.20 16.87
C ARG A 327 -12.95 3.28 17.07
N ASP A 328 -12.45 3.81 15.97
CA ASP A 328 -11.62 5.02 15.94
C ASP A 328 -12.48 6.27 16.17
N VAL A 329 -13.70 6.29 15.64
CA VAL A 329 -14.74 7.30 15.80
C VAL A 329 -16.12 6.62 15.83
N ILE A 330 -17.03 7.09 16.68
CA ILE A 330 -18.43 6.68 16.67
C ILE A 330 -19.20 7.63 15.74
N LEU A 331 -19.86 7.05 14.75
CA LEU A 331 -20.78 7.75 13.84
C LEU A 331 -22.21 7.45 14.28
N ALA A 332 -22.96 8.49 14.61
CA ALA A 332 -24.39 8.36 14.90
C ALA A 332 -25.23 8.43 13.60
N ALA A 333 -26.48 7.99 13.69
CA ALA A 333 -27.40 7.95 12.55
C ALA A 333 -27.74 9.36 11.97
N ASP A 334 -27.58 10.39 12.77
CA ASP A 334 -27.77 11.80 12.38
C ASP A 334 -26.51 12.41 11.72
N GLY A 335 -25.44 11.62 11.58
CA GLY A 335 -24.16 12.06 11.04
C GLY A 335 -23.24 12.70 12.06
N SER A 336 -23.65 12.85 13.32
CA SER A 336 -22.78 13.34 14.37
C SER A 336 -21.67 12.34 14.69
N ARG A 337 -20.51 12.86 15.10
CA ARG A 337 -19.31 12.09 15.37
C ARG A 337 -18.84 12.33 16.80
N THR A 338 -18.46 11.28 17.49
CA THR A 338 -17.94 11.38 18.86
C THR A 338 -16.71 10.50 19.05
N CYS A 339 -15.85 10.91 19.99
CA CYS A 339 -14.68 10.15 20.37
C CYS A 339 -15.07 8.98 21.28
N PRO A 340 -14.76 7.72 20.94
CA PRO A 340 -15.00 6.60 21.83
C PRO A 340 -14.07 6.63 23.05
N ALA A 341 -14.54 6.07 24.17
CA ALA A 341 -13.64 5.79 25.29
C ALA A 341 -12.65 4.68 24.96
N PRO A 342 -11.47 4.63 25.61
CA PRO A 342 -10.53 3.52 25.46
C PRO A 342 -11.18 2.17 25.76
N SER A 343 -10.78 1.16 25.01
CA SER A 343 -11.16 -0.24 25.23
C SER A 343 -9.91 -1.10 25.46
N PRO A 344 -10.04 -2.33 25.97
CA PRO A 344 -8.89 -3.23 26.08
C PRO A 344 -8.16 -3.36 24.74
N GLY A 345 -6.86 -3.13 24.75
CA GLY A 345 -6.01 -3.21 23.55
C GLY A 345 -6.11 -2.04 22.55
N TYR A 346 -6.94 -1.01 22.83
CA TYR A 346 -7.07 0.14 21.95
C TYR A 346 -7.26 1.47 22.67
N LEU A 347 -6.37 2.42 22.40
CA LEU A 347 -6.46 3.83 22.84
C LEU A 347 -6.80 4.71 21.63
N PRO A 348 -8.02 5.29 21.51
CA PRO A 348 -8.34 6.18 20.41
C PRO A 348 -7.43 7.42 20.38
N SER A 349 -6.98 7.84 19.20
CA SER A 349 -6.14 9.04 19.05
C SER A 349 -6.84 10.30 19.54
N CYS A 350 -8.14 10.44 19.32
CA CYS A 350 -8.95 11.56 19.86
C CYS A 350 -8.98 11.57 21.40
N TRP A 351 -9.01 10.40 22.03
CA TRP A 351 -8.97 10.32 23.49
C TRP A 351 -7.62 10.77 24.03
N ARG A 352 -6.55 10.30 23.40
CA ARG A 352 -5.17 10.69 23.75
C ARG A 352 -4.95 12.20 23.60
N ALA A 353 -5.49 12.82 22.56
CA ALA A 353 -5.48 14.26 22.38
C ALA A 353 -6.08 14.98 23.59
N GLY A 354 -7.22 14.52 24.10
CA GLY A 354 -7.84 15.04 25.31
C GLY A 354 -6.96 14.87 26.55
N GLU A 355 -6.35 13.71 26.76
CA GLU A 355 -5.42 13.46 27.88
C GLU A 355 -4.22 14.41 27.86
N LEU A 356 -3.66 14.67 26.68
CA LEU A 356 -2.52 15.60 26.55
C LEU A 356 -2.88 17.03 26.97
N ILE A 357 -4.02 17.55 26.55
CA ILE A 357 -4.50 18.88 26.93
C ILE A 357 -4.87 18.93 28.43
N GLU A 358 -5.56 17.90 28.95
CA GLU A 358 -5.92 17.80 30.37
C GLU A 358 -4.67 17.85 31.25
N GLY A 359 -3.68 17.02 30.95
CA GLY A 359 -2.43 16.98 31.70
C GLY A 359 -1.67 18.30 31.67
N ARG A 360 -1.59 18.96 30.51
CA ARG A 360 -0.98 20.30 30.38
C ARG A 360 -1.76 21.37 31.15
N CYS A 361 -3.10 21.33 31.11
CA CYS A 361 -3.98 22.23 31.82
C CYS A 361 -3.77 22.10 33.34
N LEU A 362 -3.80 20.90 33.88
CA LEU A 362 -3.55 20.64 35.30
C LEU A 362 -2.16 21.13 35.75
N ALA A 363 -1.16 21.00 34.88
CA ALA A 363 0.18 21.49 35.15
C ALA A 363 0.28 23.02 35.24
N THR A 364 -0.70 23.78 34.69
CA THR A 364 -0.79 25.24 34.89
C THR A 364 -1.38 25.63 36.25
N GLY A 365 -1.91 24.70 37.01
CA GLY A 365 -2.63 24.92 38.26
C GLY A 365 -4.11 25.27 38.09
N ALA A 366 -4.68 25.12 36.90
CA ALA A 366 -6.11 25.25 36.65
C ALA A 366 -6.90 24.14 37.37
N ASP A 367 -8.21 24.37 37.64
CA ASP A 367 -9.03 23.39 38.33
C ASP A 367 -9.38 22.17 37.47
N ALA A 368 -9.61 21.02 38.11
CA ALA A 368 -9.88 19.77 37.42
C ALA A 368 -11.13 19.80 36.52
N PRO A 369 -12.26 20.41 36.92
CA PRO A 369 -13.42 20.56 36.05
C PRO A 369 -13.15 21.36 34.77
N GLU A 370 -12.39 22.44 34.85
CA GLU A 370 -11.99 23.22 33.68
C GLU A 370 -11.10 22.40 32.74
N CYS A 371 -10.10 21.68 33.28
CA CYS A 371 -9.21 20.85 32.49
C CYS A 371 -9.94 19.68 31.81
N ALA A 372 -10.90 19.07 32.49
CA ALA A 372 -11.79 18.04 31.93
C ALA A 372 -12.65 18.61 30.77
N ALA A 373 -13.17 19.83 30.90
CA ALA A 373 -13.95 20.48 29.85
C ALA A 373 -13.06 20.78 28.59
N ARG A 374 -11.80 21.20 28.80
CA ARG A 374 -10.83 21.39 27.72
C ARG A 374 -10.49 20.07 27.03
N ALA A 375 -10.34 18.99 27.78
CA ALA A 375 -10.11 17.65 27.24
C ALA A 375 -11.28 17.20 26.35
N GLU A 376 -12.51 17.35 26.79
CA GLU A 376 -13.69 16.99 26.01
C GLU A 376 -13.80 17.81 24.73
N LYS A 377 -13.58 19.12 24.82
CA LYS A 377 -13.50 19.99 23.65
C LYS A 377 -12.40 19.54 22.68
N THR A 378 -11.25 19.11 23.19
CA THR A 378 -10.13 18.61 22.37
C THR A 378 -10.52 17.33 21.64
N ARG A 379 -11.19 16.38 22.32
CA ARG A 379 -11.69 15.13 21.71
C ARG A 379 -12.62 15.43 20.54
N GLN A 380 -13.56 16.38 20.73
CA GLN A 380 -14.46 16.78 19.66
C GLN A 380 -13.72 17.46 18.50
N TYR A 381 -12.82 18.37 18.77
CA TYR A 381 -12.02 19.03 17.75
C TYR A 381 -11.18 18.03 16.94
N PHE A 382 -10.63 17.02 17.60
CA PHE A 382 -9.89 15.96 16.91
C PHE A 382 -10.76 15.18 15.94
N VAL A 383 -11.97 14.80 16.37
CA VAL A 383 -12.94 14.11 15.53
C VAL A 383 -13.39 14.97 14.34
N ASP A 384 -13.61 16.26 14.57
CA ASP A 384 -14.05 17.22 13.55
C ASP A 384 -12.94 17.53 12.52
N ALA A 385 -11.68 17.35 12.89
CA ALA A 385 -10.53 17.56 12.00
C ALA A 385 -10.41 16.49 10.90
N ASN A 386 -11.15 15.39 10.99
CA ASN A 386 -11.08 14.24 10.08
C ASN A 386 -9.64 13.68 9.96
N PHE A 387 -9.20 13.34 8.72
CA PHE A 387 -7.85 12.80 8.49
C PHE A 387 -6.75 13.86 8.62
N ASN A 388 -7.09 15.14 8.50
CA ASN A 388 -6.13 16.25 8.42
C ASN A 388 -5.50 16.69 9.76
N GLY A 389 -5.55 15.87 10.76
CA GLY A 389 -4.72 16.24 11.81
C GLY A 389 -5.25 16.43 13.14
N GLY A 390 -5.50 15.33 13.69
CA GLY A 390 -5.61 15.26 15.11
C GLY A 390 -4.45 15.90 15.82
N ALA A 391 -3.22 15.74 15.35
CA ALA A 391 -2.04 16.40 15.92
C ALA A 391 -2.06 17.92 15.78
N ALA A 392 -2.71 18.48 14.76
CA ALA A 392 -2.87 19.94 14.62
C ALA A 392 -3.76 20.57 15.71
N VAL A 393 -4.67 19.78 16.29
CA VAL A 393 -5.54 20.21 17.39
C VAL A 393 -4.77 20.35 18.70
N VAL A 394 -3.67 19.59 18.87
CA VAL A 394 -2.80 19.62 20.05
C VAL A 394 -1.42 20.12 19.63
N SER A 395 -1.21 21.43 19.73
CA SER A 395 0.07 22.05 19.36
C SER A 395 1.25 21.58 20.21
N GLY A 396 2.47 21.59 19.65
CA GLY A 396 3.71 21.25 20.36
C GLY A 396 3.75 19.82 20.87
N THR A 397 3.19 18.87 20.14
CA THR A 397 3.33 17.43 20.42
C THR A 397 4.57 16.85 19.74
N ARG A 398 5.16 15.84 20.36
CA ARG A 398 6.20 14.98 19.82
C ARG A 398 5.63 13.60 19.54
N VAL A 399 6.30 12.81 18.71
CA VAL A 399 5.92 11.42 18.41
C VAL A 399 5.65 10.62 19.71
N ALA A 400 6.55 10.74 20.68
CA ALA A 400 6.45 10.05 21.96
C ALA A 400 5.18 10.39 22.77
N ASP A 401 4.62 11.60 22.61
CA ASP A 401 3.44 12.01 23.38
C ASP A 401 2.18 11.19 22.97
N TRP A 402 2.15 10.69 21.74
CA TRP A 402 1.02 9.93 21.19
C TRP A 402 1.05 8.42 21.57
N GLN A 403 2.19 7.87 21.92
CA GLN A 403 2.35 6.47 22.29
C GLN A 403 1.67 5.53 21.26
N LEU A 404 0.95 4.51 21.70
CA LEU A 404 0.20 3.55 20.86
C LEU A 404 -1.22 4.01 20.46
N ALA A 405 -1.55 5.29 20.62
CA ALA A 405 -2.88 5.77 20.27
C ALA A 405 -3.22 5.53 18.79
N GLY A 406 -4.42 5.05 18.52
CA GLY A 406 -4.90 4.73 17.16
C GLY A 406 -4.36 3.43 16.56
N GLN A 407 -3.52 2.68 17.29
CA GLN A 407 -2.91 1.45 16.78
C GLN A 407 -3.67 0.21 17.22
N CYS A 408 -3.74 -0.78 16.34
CA CYS A 408 -4.05 -2.15 16.71
C CYS A 408 -2.82 -2.76 17.40
N THR A 409 -2.91 -3.09 18.68
CA THR A 409 -1.74 -3.54 19.46
C THR A 409 -1.52 -5.04 19.43
N ASP A 410 -2.51 -5.81 18.97
CA ASP A 410 -2.49 -7.28 18.85
C ASP A 410 -2.59 -7.77 17.40
N CYS A 411 -2.54 -6.85 16.41
CA CYS A 411 -2.45 -7.19 15.00
C CYS A 411 -0.99 -7.42 14.58
N PHE A 412 -0.80 -8.20 13.52
CA PHE A 412 0.51 -8.39 12.92
C PHE A 412 0.91 -7.17 12.08
N LEU A 413 1.96 -6.47 12.48
CA LEU A 413 2.54 -5.33 11.75
C LEU A 413 1.45 -4.39 11.17
N PRO A 414 0.58 -3.82 12.02
CA PRO A 414 -0.61 -3.10 11.56
C PRO A 414 -0.25 -1.80 10.86
N ALA A 415 -1.10 -1.39 9.93
CA ALA A 415 -1.03 -0.06 9.33
C ALA A 415 -1.16 1.06 10.37
N PHE A 416 -0.52 2.18 10.10
CA PHE A 416 -0.61 3.38 10.95
C PHE A 416 -2.06 3.87 11.12
N ASN A 417 -2.46 4.25 12.35
CA ASN A 417 -3.81 4.72 12.68
C ASN A 417 -4.92 3.79 12.14
N TYR A 418 -4.85 2.54 12.52
CA TYR A 418 -5.64 1.43 11.98
C TYR A 418 -7.16 1.67 11.92
N ARG A 419 -7.77 1.46 10.75
CA ARG A 419 -9.22 1.60 10.49
C ARG A 419 -9.91 0.22 10.41
N PRO A 420 -10.44 -0.36 11.52
CA PRO A 420 -10.85 -1.76 11.55
C PRO A 420 -11.99 -2.10 10.59
N ARG A 421 -12.95 -1.17 10.34
CA ARG A 421 -14.07 -1.39 9.42
C ARG A 421 -13.68 -1.26 7.94
N SER A 422 -12.42 -0.96 7.68
CA SER A 422 -11.80 -0.99 6.36
C SER A 422 -10.88 -2.20 6.16
N SER A 423 -10.78 -3.10 7.17
CA SER A 423 -9.98 -4.31 7.06
C SER A 423 -10.57 -5.34 6.10
N VAL A 424 -9.70 -6.20 5.57
CA VAL A 424 -10.09 -7.25 4.62
C VAL A 424 -11.05 -8.26 5.25
N GLN A 425 -10.84 -8.66 6.49
CA GLN A 425 -11.78 -9.54 7.21
C GLN A 425 -13.17 -8.91 7.34
N TYR A 426 -13.24 -7.61 7.62
CA TYR A 426 -14.52 -6.90 7.67
C TYR A 426 -15.23 -6.90 6.31
N MET A 427 -14.50 -6.59 5.22
CA MET A 427 -15.05 -6.65 3.86
C MET A 427 -15.64 -8.00 3.55
N MET A 428 -14.88 -9.07 3.84
CA MET A 428 -15.26 -10.45 3.53
C MET A 428 -16.46 -10.93 4.36
N ALA A 429 -16.72 -10.30 5.51
CA ALA A 429 -17.87 -10.59 6.34
C ALA A 429 -19.13 -9.82 5.92
N LEU A 430 -19.05 -8.82 5.05
CA LEU A 430 -20.22 -8.08 4.59
C LEU A 430 -21.11 -8.92 3.67
N GLY A 431 -22.41 -8.71 3.76
CA GLY A 431 -23.43 -9.27 2.88
C GLY A 431 -24.35 -8.17 2.34
N GLY A 432 -24.74 -8.26 1.09
CA GLY A 432 -25.65 -7.33 0.46
C GLY A 432 -27.04 -7.31 1.11
N PRO A 433 -27.76 -6.18 0.97
CA PRO A 433 -29.01 -5.92 1.70
C PRO A 433 -30.23 -6.71 1.22
N THR A 434 -30.13 -7.51 0.16
CA THR A 434 -31.29 -8.16 -0.46
C THR A 434 -31.37 -9.66 -0.21
N PRO A 435 -32.57 -10.21 0.01
CA PRO A 435 -32.82 -11.66 0.08
C PRO A 435 -32.85 -12.31 -1.30
N GLU A 436 -32.00 -11.87 -2.22
CA GLU A 436 -31.87 -12.48 -3.53
C GLU A 436 -31.21 -13.86 -3.45
N THR A 437 -31.45 -14.71 -4.45
CA THR A 437 -30.88 -16.05 -4.53
C THR A 437 -29.35 -16.05 -4.63
N ASP A 438 -28.76 -14.89 -4.97
CA ASP A 438 -27.31 -14.66 -5.02
C ASP A 438 -26.98 -13.28 -4.39
N PRO A 439 -26.76 -13.21 -3.05
CA PRO A 439 -26.45 -11.97 -2.40
C PRO A 439 -25.07 -11.43 -2.83
N LEU A 440 -25.02 -10.13 -3.10
CA LEU A 440 -23.77 -9.46 -3.42
C LEU A 440 -22.78 -9.59 -2.24
N ARG A 441 -21.55 -10.01 -2.53
CA ARG A 441 -20.47 -10.19 -1.56
C ARG A 441 -19.14 -9.82 -2.17
N PHE A 442 -18.20 -9.42 -1.34
CA PHE A 442 -16.80 -9.37 -1.75
C PHE A 442 -16.22 -10.81 -1.73
N ARG A 443 -15.65 -11.22 -2.84
CA ARG A 443 -14.98 -12.53 -3.00
C ARG A 443 -13.56 -12.31 -3.51
N PHE A 444 -12.74 -11.71 -2.65
CA PHE A 444 -11.36 -11.40 -2.97
C PHE A 444 -10.42 -12.59 -2.75
N GLY A 445 -9.46 -12.78 -3.66
CA GLY A 445 -8.20 -13.45 -3.38
C GLY A 445 -7.24 -12.48 -2.68
N PHE A 446 -6.30 -13.01 -1.92
CA PHE A 446 -5.36 -12.23 -1.13
C PHE A 446 -4.00 -12.17 -1.80
N LEU A 447 -3.46 -10.98 -1.88
CA LEU A 447 -2.08 -10.74 -2.31
C LEU A 447 -1.38 -9.79 -1.33
N ALA A 448 -0.07 -9.68 -1.45
CA ALA A 448 0.74 -8.68 -0.79
C ALA A 448 1.73 -8.09 -1.81
N ALA A 449 2.17 -6.88 -1.56
CA ALA A 449 3.04 -6.13 -2.46
C ALA A 449 4.04 -5.28 -1.67
N SER A 450 4.95 -4.58 -2.33
CA SER A 450 5.87 -3.69 -1.62
C SER A 450 5.28 -2.31 -1.36
N ASP A 451 4.55 -1.78 -2.31
CA ASP A 451 4.15 -0.37 -2.34
C ASP A 451 5.40 0.54 -2.23
N ASN A 452 6.46 0.13 -2.92
CA ASN A 452 7.76 0.78 -2.83
C ASN A 452 7.81 2.02 -3.70
N HIS A 453 8.19 3.16 -3.11
CA HIS A 453 8.27 4.46 -3.76
C HIS A 453 9.70 4.86 -4.19
N SER A 454 10.54 3.87 -4.50
CA SER A 454 11.90 4.11 -5.00
C SER A 454 12.29 3.19 -6.17
N ALA A 455 11.28 2.74 -6.95
CA ALA A 455 11.43 1.84 -8.09
C ALA A 455 12.15 0.52 -7.73
N ARG A 456 11.82 -0.08 -6.57
CA ARG A 456 12.45 -1.31 -6.07
C ARG A 456 11.39 -2.38 -5.75
N PRO A 457 10.76 -2.99 -6.77
CA PRO A 457 9.74 -4.01 -6.59
C PRO A 457 10.28 -5.25 -5.87
N GLY A 458 9.49 -5.78 -4.92
CA GLY A 458 9.81 -7.03 -4.24
C GLY A 458 10.85 -6.88 -3.13
N THR A 459 10.91 -5.73 -2.45
CA THR A 459 11.65 -5.54 -1.20
C THR A 459 11.02 -6.34 -0.06
N GLY A 460 11.76 -6.64 1.01
CA GLY A 460 11.22 -7.19 2.26
C GLY A 460 11.69 -8.59 2.65
N TYR A 461 12.58 -9.21 1.89
CA TYR A 461 13.16 -10.51 2.25
C TYR A 461 14.49 -10.43 3.00
N LYS A 462 15.08 -9.22 3.11
CA LYS A 462 16.23 -8.93 3.97
C LYS A 462 15.96 -7.73 4.86
N PRO A 463 16.43 -7.74 6.12
CA PRO A 463 16.25 -6.63 7.05
C PRO A 463 17.38 -5.59 6.90
N VAL A 464 17.46 -4.93 5.74
CA VAL A 464 18.51 -3.96 5.38
C VAL A 464 17.93 -2.76 4.66
N ALA A 465 18.68 -1.65 4.68
CA ALA A 465 18.43 -0.44 3.91
C ALA A 465 17.04 0.18 4.17
N ARG A 466 16.63 0.26 5.44
CA ARG A 466 15.34 0.82 5.86
C ARG A 466 15.09 2.20 5.24
N THR A 467 16.05 3.10 5.34
CA THR A 467 15.93 4.48 4.85
C THR A 467 15.75 4.54 3.32
N GLU A 468 16.33 3.59 2.60
CA GLU A 468 16.34 3.57 1.13
C GLU A 468 15.14 2.81 0.55
N PHE A 469 14.64 1.79 1.27
CA PHE A 469 13.62 0.86 0.77
C PHE A 469 12.25 1.04 1.38
N THR A 470 12.13 1.97 2.36
CA THR A 470 10.85 2.35 2.92
C THR A 470 10.63 3.86 2.80
N GLU A 471 9.42 4.32 3.12
CA GLU A 471 9.10 5.74 3.08
C GLU A 471 9.45 6.49 4.38
N THR A 472 10.39 6.00 5.17
CA THR A 472 10.80 6.64 6.44
C THR A 472 11.34 8.05 6.26
N ARG A 473 11.69 8.44 5.02
CA ARG A 473 12.08 9.81 4.65
C ARG A 473 10.93 10.81 4.72
N PHE A 474 9.68 10.38 4.72
CA PHE A 474 8.53 11.30 4.79
C PHE A 474 8.61 12.28 5.97
N GLY A 475 9.08 11.83 7.13
CA GLY A 475 9.30 12.68 8.28
C GLY A 475 10.26 13.85 8.04
N ASN A 476 11.18 13.72 7.10
CA ASN A 476 12.21 14.73 6.83
C ASN A 476 11.67 15.98 6.13
N PHE A 477 10.53 15.89 5.42
CA PHE A 477 9.88 17.08 4.83
C PHE A 477 9.49 18.14 5.86
N ILE A 478 9.27 17.75 7.10
CA ILE A 478 8.91 18.65 8.19
C ILE A 478 10.03 19.65 8.50
N HIS A 479 11.26 19.23 8.28
CA HIS A 479 12.46 20.03 8.53
C HIS A 479 12.94 20.79 7.30
N THR A 480 12.25 20.66 6.16
CA THR A 480 12.55 21.39 4.93
C THR A 480 11.78 22.72 4.88
N PRO A 481 12.23 23.70 4.07
CA PRO A 481 11.47 24.93 3.84
C PRO A 481 10.05 24.73 3.31
N LEU A 482 9.75 23.53 2.75
CA LEU A 482 8.42 23.14 2.25
C LEU A 482 7.44 22.75 3.36
N GLY A 483 7.94 22.37 4.55
CA GLY A 483 7.11 21.88 5.66
C GLY A 483 6.33 22.94 6.43
N GLY A 484 6.57 24.21 6.19
CA GLY A 484 5.93 25.34 6.90
C GLY A 484 6.38 25.49 8.37
N GLU A 485 6.10 26.62 8.97
CA GLU A 485 6.33 26.83 10.40
C GLU A 485 5.22 26.18 11.22
N ARG A 486 5.58 25.21 12.06
CA ARG A 486 4.72 24.71 13.13
C ARG A 486 4.94 25.54 14.38
N SER A 487 3.85 25.87 15.10
CA SER A 487 3.99 26.23 16.48
C SER A 487 4.39 25.00 17.29
N ASN A 488 5.67 24.87 17.60
CA ASN A 488 6.20 23.77 18.42
C ASN A 488 6.01 24.02 19.93
N GLU A 489 5.36 25.15 20.31
CA GLU A 489 5.12 25.48 21.70
C GLU A 489 3.92 24.68 22.24
N PRO A 490 4.12 23.88 23.27
CA PRO A 490 3.02 23.17 23.92
C PRO A 490 1.98 24.13 24.47
N SER A 491 0.71 23.94 24.11
CA SER A 491 -0.42 24.70 24.65
C SER A 491 -1.28 23.82 25.55
N ALA A 492 -1.86 24.40 26.59
CA ALA A 492 -2.90 23.81 27.43
C ALA A 492 -4.32 24.06 26.87
N GLU A 493 -4.44 24.67 25.69
CA GLU A 493 -5.68 24.92 24.97
C GLU A 493 -5.65 24.17 23.63
N PRO A 494 -6.75 23.53 23.20
CA PRO A 494 -6.83 22.94 21.89
C PRO A 494 -6.97 23.99 20.79
N VAL A 495 -6.37 23.72 19.63
CA VAL A 495 -6.54 24.53 18.43
C VAL A 495 -7.80 24.06 17.68
N PRO A 496 -8.72 24.97 17.29
CA PRO A 496 -9.87 24.59 16.48
C PRO A 496 -9.44 23.97 15.15
N PRO A 497 -10.18 22.93 14.66
CA PRO A 497 -9.89 22.33 13.37
C PRO A 497 -10.06 23.36 12.25
N ARG A 498 -9.20 23.30 11.25
CA ARG A 498 -9.30 24.14 10.04
C ARG A 498 -9.74 23.30 8.86
N PRO A 499 -10.47 23.90 7.90
CA PRO A 499 -10.72 23.23 6.62
C PRO A 499 -9.42 22.83 5.94
N ALA A 500 -9.41 21.68 5.26
CA ALA A 500 -8.24 21.17 4.55
C ALA A 500 -7.60 22.22 3.62
N ARG A 501 -8.42 22.97 2.90
CA ARG A 501 -8.00 24.06 2.00
C ARG A 501 -7.19 25.20 2.69
N GLU A 502 -7.31 25.36 4.01
CA GLU A 502 -6.63 26.41 4.77
C GLU A 502 -5.32 25.91 5.40
N ILE A 503 -5.05 24.62 5.33
CA ILE A 503 -3.88 24.00 5.97
C ILE A 503 -2.63 24.07 5.07
N GLY A 504 -2.79 24.42 3.79
CA GLY A 504 -1.69 24.58 2.83
C GLY A 504 -1.35 23.24 2.17
N VAL A 505 -0.20 22.65 2.44
CA VAL A 505 0.17 21.36 1.85
C VAL A 505 -0.82 20.28 2.32
N PRO A 506 -1.52 19.54 1.42
CA PRO A 506 -2.52 18.55 1.79
C PRO A 506 -1.98 17.42 2.66
N PHE A 507 -0.71 17.15 2.54
CA PHE A 507 0.06 16.25 3.39
C PHE A 507 0.76 17.02 4.52
N SER A 508 0.09 18.05 5.09
CA SER A 508 0.62 18.62 6.31
C SER A 508 0.45 17.55 7.40
N VAL A 509 1.16 16.73 7.47
CA VAL A 509 2.37 16.37 8.05
C VAL A 509 2.30 16.26 9.58
N TRP A 510 1.12 16.48 10.13
CA TRP A 510 0.92 16.50 11.57
C TRP A 510 1.11 15.13 12.20
N GLU A 511 0.88 14.07 11.42
CA GLU A 511 1.07 12.69 11.82
C GLU A 511 2.27 12.02 11.13
N THR A 512 2.95 12.67 10.20
CA THR A 512 4.02 12.06 9.40
C THR A 512 5.21 11.60 10.23
N GLU A 513 5.60 12.32 11.27
CA GLU A 513 6.68 11.91 12.15
C GLU A 513 6.40 10.53 12.77
N ARG A 514 5.19 10.36 13.29
CA ARG A 514 4.76 9.08 13.88
C ARG A 514 4.53 8.03 12.80
N GLN A 515 3.91 8.39 11.70
CA GLN A 515 3.72 7.53 10.54
C GLN A 515 5.05 6.98 10.03
N ALA A 516 6.08 7.81 9.93
CA ALA A 516 7.41 7.38 9.47
C ALA A 516 8.04 6.27 10.33
N SER A 517 7.57 6.08 11.57
CA SER A 517 7.97 4.92 12.39
C SER A 517 7.29 3.62 11.99
N PHE A 518 6.20 3.65 11.22
CA PHE A 518 5.36 2.49 10.88
C PHE A 518 5.58 1.96 9.47
N PHE A 519 6.59 2.43 8.74
CA PHE A 519 6.94 1.88 7.45
C PHE A 519 7.77 0.60 7.58
N LEU A 520 7.42 -0.35 6.73
CA LEU A 520 7.97 -1.69 6.69
C LEU A 520 8.61 -1.95 5.33
N ASN A 521 9.45 -2.96 5.23
CA ASN A 521 9.74 -3.56 3.94
C ASN A 521 8.48 -4.28 3.43
N GLY A 522 8.30 -4.32 2.12
CA GLY A 522 7.05 -4.79 1.53
C GLY A 522 6.81 -6.29 1.60
N GLY A 523 5.70 -6.70 1.00
CA GLY A 523 5.28 -8.07 0.79
C GLY A 523 5.51 -8.56 -0.64
N LEU A 524 5.13 -9.81 -0.90
CA LEU A 524 5.16 -10.41 -2.23
C LEU A 524 3.82 -11.08 -2.55
N THR A 525 3.44 -11.00 -3.81
CA THR A 525 2.37 -11.81 -4.41
C THR A 525 2.97 -13.12 -4.92
N ALA A 526 2.34 -14.24 -4.59
CA ALA A 526 2.68 -15.54 -5.13
C ALA A 526 1.51 -16.12 -5.92
N VAL A 527 1.73 -16.65 -7.12
CA VAL A 527 0.69 -17.25 -7.96
C VAL A 527 0.98 -18.73 -8.26
N HIS A 528 -0.05 -19.54 -8.25
CA HIS A 528 0.02 -20.92 -8.72
C HIS A 528 -0.27 -20.94 -10.23
N SER A 529 0.77 -20.96 -11.05
CA SER A 529 0.67 -20.83 -12.50
C SER A 529 1.16 -22.08 -13.25
N PRO A 530 0.46 -22.50 -14.32
CA PRO A 530 0.92 -23.59 -15.17
C PRO A 530 2.11 -23.20 -16.06
N GLY A 531 2.29 -21.92 -16.32
CA GLY A 531 3.34 -21.35 -17.16
C GLY A 531 3.91 -20.06 -16.57
N ARG A 532 5.01 -19.58 -17.19
CA ARG A 532 5.66 -18.31 -16.83
C ARG A 532 5.24 -17.15 -17.75
N ASP A 533 4.44 -17.46 -18.77
CA ASP A 533 3.94 -16.46 -19.70
C ASP A 533 2.89 -15.55 -19.06
N ARG A 534 2.70 -14.39 -19.68
CA ARG A 534 1.78 -13.34 -19.24
C ARG A 534 0.38 -13.84 -18.99
N ASP A 535 -0.18 -14.61 -19.95
CA ASP A 535 -1.56 -15.08 -19.87
C ASP A 535 -1.74 -16.10 -18.75
N SER A 536 -0.78 -17.02 -18.58
CA SER A 536 -0.79 -18.00 -17.49
C SER A 536 -0.79 -17.33 -16.12
N ILE A 537 0.02 -16.27 -15.93
CA ILE A 537 0.09 -15.50 -14.68
C ILE A 537 -1.21 -14.71 -14.49
N PHE A 538 -1.65 -13.94 -15.48
CA PHE A 538 -2.85 -13.11 -15.37
C PHE A 538 -4.10 -13.94 -15.08
N HIS A 539 -4.28 -15.08 -15.76
CA HIS A 539 -5.40 -15.99 -15.47
C HIS A 539 -5.32 -16.63 -14.08
N ALA A 540 -4.11 -16.85 -13.52
CA ALA A 540 -3.99 -17.32 -12.14
C ALA A 540 -4.46 -16.24 -11.15
N LEU A 541 -4.12 -14.97 -11.41
CA LEU A 541 -4.63 -13.82 -10.65
C LEU A 541 -6.16 -13.72 -10.74
N GLU A 542 -6.75 -13.80 -11.93
CA GLU A 542 -8.20 -13.79 -12.12
C GLU A 542 -8.92 -14.92 -11.40
N ARG A 543 -8.34 -16.11 -11.38
CA ARG A 543 -8.89 -17.27 -10.66
C ARG A 543 -8.64 -17.24 -9.16
N ARG A 544 -7.94 -16.21 -8.65
CA ARG A 544 -7.56 -16.09 -7.23
C ARG A 544 -6.68 -17.25 -6.74
N GLU A 545 -6.00 -17.93 -7.65
CA GLU A 545 -5.00 -18.96 -7.33
C GLU A 545 -3.69 -18.29 -6.88
N VAL A 546 -3.81 -17.42 -5.89
CA VAL A 546 -2.75 -16.55 -5.40
C VAL A 546 -2.73 -16.50 -3.88
N TYR A 547 -1.62 -16.07 -3.32
CA TYR A 547 -1.49 -15.77 -1.91
C TYR A 547 -0.47 -14.64 -1.69
N GLY A 548 -0.59 -13.93 -0.55
CA GLY A 548 0.37 -12.91 -0.16
C GLY A 548 1.42 -13.46 0.80
N THR A 549 2.62 -12.87 0.84
CA THR A 549 3.60 -13.08 1.91
C THR A 549 4.09 -11.75 2.47
N SER A 550 4.56 -11.74 3.71
CA SER A 550 5.17 -10.56 4.34
C SER A 550 6.66 -10.36 3.95
N GLY A 551 7.02 -10.70 2.71
CA GLY A 551 8.36 -10.56 2.13
C GLY A 551 9.04 -11.89 1.84
N PRO A 552 9.31 -12.77 2.82
CA PRO A 552 9.96 -14.05 2.58
C PRO A 552 9.12 -14.97 1.67
N ARG A 553 9.80 -15.74 0.79
CA ARG A 553 9.16 -16.64 -0.19
C ARG A 553 8.73 -17.96 0.45
N ILE A 554 7.74 -17.90 1.35
CA ILE A 554 7.08 -19.08 1.92
C ILE A 554 6.30 -19.77 0.82
N LEU A 555 6.42 -21.11 0.70
CA LEU A 555 5.62 -21.90 -0.23
C LEU A 555 4.37 -22.40 0.49
N LEU A 556 3.20 -22.18 -0.11
CA LEU A 556 1.90 -22.49 0.50
C LEU A 556 0.95 -23.12 -0.51
N TRP A 557 0.32 -24.22 -0.13
CA TRP A 557 -0.78 -24.90 -0.85
C TRP A 557 -1.95 -25.07 0.10
N PHE A 558 -3.15 -24.75 -0.35
CA PHE A 558 -4.38 -24.87 0.41
C PHE A 558 -5.51 -25.38 -0.51
N ASP A 559 -6.05 -26.56 -0.20
CA ASP A 559 -6.99 -27.28 -1.03
C ASP A 559 -8.22 -27.74 -0.25
N LEU A 560 -9.41 -27.66 -0.86
CA LEU A 560 -10.62 -28.37 -0.45
C LEU A 560 -10.63 -29.76 -1.12
N LEU A 561 -10.67 -30.83 -0.31
CA LEU A 561 -10.49 -32.21 -0.80
C LEU A 561 -11.77 -32.89 -1.30
N ASN A 562 -12.92 -32.53 -0.74
CA ASN A 562 -14.21 -33.18 -0.99
C ASN A 562 -15.19 -32.33 -1.80
N ALA A 563 -14.67 -31.54 -2.74
CA ALA A 563 -15.52 -30.78 -3.65
C ALA A 563 -16.38 -31.71 -4.54
N PRO A 564 -17.58 -31.29 -4.96
CA PRO A 564 -18.38 -31.98 -5.94
C PRO A 564 -17.56 -32.29 -7.22
N GLY A 565 -17.61 -33.53 -7.70
CA GLY A 565 -16.80 -33.97 -8.83
C GLY A 565 -15.50 -34.69 -8.45
N GLY A 566 -15.14 -34.72 -7.16
CA GLY A 566 -14.08 -35.56 -6.61
C GLY A 566 -12.65 -35.08 -6.81
N ALA A 567 -12.42 -33.96 -7.54
CA ALA A 567 -11.12 -33.35 -7.67
C ALA A 567 -10.92 -32.27 -6.57
N PRO A 568 -9.75 -32.23 -5.92
CA PRO A 568 -9.43 -31.13 -5.00
C PRO A 568 -9.57 -29.78 -5.68
N GLN A 569 -10.06 -28.79 -4.93
CA GLN A 569 -10.19 -27.40 -5.39
C GLN A 569 -9.19 -26.52 -4.64
N PRO A 570 -8.33 -25.75 -5.36
CA PRO A 570 -7.30 -24.95 -4.75
C PRO A 570 -7.86 -23.67 -4.09
N MET A 571 -7.01 -22.95 -3.36
CA MET A 571 -7.31 -21.60 -2.88
C MET A 571 -7.89 -20.73 -3.99
N GLY A 572 -8.78 -19.79 -3.64
CA GLY A 572 -9.51 -18.92 -4.57
C GLY A 572 -10.79 -19.55 -5.14
N SER A 573 -11.02 -20.84 -4.95
CA SER A 573 -12.19 -21.55 -5.49
C SER A 573 -13.49 -21.17 -4.79
N GLU A 574 -14.59 -21.25 -5.55
CA GLU A 574 -15.98 -21.13 -5.08
C GLU A 574 -16.68 -22.46 -5.26
N VAL A 575 -17.18 -23.05 -4.19
CA VAL A 575 -17.76 -24.40 -4.19
C VAL A 575 -19.06 -24.44 -3.40
N ALA A 576 -20.14 -24.92 -4.01
CA ALA A 576 -21.37 -25.22 -3.29
C ALA A 576 -21.25 -26.63 -2.67
N LEU A 577 -21.36 -26.71 -1.32
CA LEU A 577 -21.17 -27.96 -0.59
C LEU A 577 -22.14 -28.06 0.59
N ALA A 578 -22.96 -29.12 0.63
CA ALA A 578 -23.88 -29.40 1.74
C ALA A 578 -23.20 -30.17 2.89
N GLU A 579 -22.12 -30.86 2.61
CA GLU A 579 -21.37 -31.66 3.58
C GLU A 579 -20.31 -30.84 4.30
N ALA A 580 -19.72 -31.42 5.34
CA ALA A 580 -18.59 -30.82 6.03
C ALA A 580 -17.39 -30.68 5.07
N PRO A 581 -16.89 -29.47 4.81
CA PRO A 581 -15.71 -29.28 3.99
C PRO A 581 -14.48 -29.89 4.67
N ILE A 582 -13.64 -30.56 3.88
CA ILE A 582 -12.38 -31.16 4.32
C ILE A 582 -11.24 -30.47 3.59
N PHE A 583 -10.35 -29.87 4.34
CA PHE A 583 -9.24 -29.10 3.81
C PHE A 583 -7.89 -29.74 4.07
N GLN A 584 -6.94 -29.46 3.20
CA GLN A 584 -5.53 -29.76 3.39
C GLN A 584 -4.67 -28.51 3.18
N VAL A 585 -3.72 -28.33 4.06
CA VAL A 585 -2.71 -27.27 3.97
C VAL A 585 -1.34 -27.90 3.95
N ARG A 586 -0.48 -27.38 3.09
CA ARG A 586 0.96 -27.70 3.06
C ARG A 586 1.73 -26.38 2.99
N ALA A 587 2.76 -26.27 3.78
CA ALA A 587 3.61 -25.08 3.78
C ALA A 587 5.07 -25.47 3.97
N VAL A 588 5.96 -24.74 3.27
CA VAL A 588 7.41 -24.90 3.39
C VAL A 588 8.02 -23.53 3.61
N GLY A 589 8.87 -23.40 4.60
CA GLY A 589 9.50 -22.13 4.97
C GLY A 589 10.41 -21.59 3.87
N SER A 590 10.58 -20.28 3.89
CA SER A 590 11.46 -19.55 2.97
C SER A 590 12.93 -19.89 3.19
N PHE A 591 13.76 -19.64 2.19
CA PHE A 591 15.21 -19.75 2.35
C PHE A 591 15.77 -18.58 3.17
N VAL A 592 16.67 -18.90 4.08
CA VAL A 592 17.53 -17.90 4.72
C VAL A 592 18.41 -17.24 3.67
N GLN A 593 18.42 -15.92 3.61
CA GLN A 593 19.16 -15.16 2.62
C GLN A 593 20.65 -15.02 3.01
N LYS A 594 21.55 -15.12 2.02
CA LYS A 594 22.95 -14.77 2.17
C LYS A 594 23.14 -13.26 2.05
N PRO A 595 24.14 -12.67 2.71
CA PRO A 595 24.46 -11.25 2.56
C PRO A 595 24.88 -10.90 1.12
N GLY A 596 24.66 -9.65 0.72
CA GLY A 596 25.08 -9.10 -0.57
C GLY A 596 24.38 -9.73 -1.77
N CYS A 597 24.89 -9.45 -2.95
CA CYS A 597 24.32 -9.86 -4.24
C CYS A 597 25.06 -11.04 -4.86
N PRO A 598 24.40 -11.87 -5.71
CA PRO A 598 25.06 -12.94 -6.44
C PRO A 598 25.86 -12.39 -7.63
N ALA A 599 26.77 -13.24 -8.16
CA ALA A 599 27.69 -12.82 -9.22
C ALA A 599 27.01 -12.52 -10.56
N ASP A 600 25.90 -13.16 -10.85
CA ASP A 600 25.08 -12.92 -12.03
C ASP A 600 24.42 -11.54 -12.01
N SER A 601 23.95 -11.07 -10.85
CA SER A 601 23.45 -9.69 -10.70
C SER A 601 24.57 -8.67 -10.96
N LEU A 602 25.78 -8.91 -10.44
CA LEU A 602 26.94 -8.06 -10.71
C LEU A 602 27.31 -8.06 -12.20
N ALA A 603 27.26 -9.22 -12.84
CA ALA A 603 27.58 -9.34 -14.27
C ALA A 603 26.54 -8.62 -15.16
N ALA A 604 25.27 -8.60 -14.75
CA ALA A 604 24.19 -7.96 -15.50
C ALA A 604 24.19 -6.43 -15.35
N LEU A 605 24.38 -5.92 -14.14
CA LEU A 605 24.23 -4.49 -13.83
C LEU A 605 25.56 -3.72 -13.81
N GLY A 606 26.68 -4.41 -13.61
CA GLY A 606 27.95 -3.78 -13.27
C GLY A 606 27.97 -3.23 -11.83
N PRO A 607 29.15 -2.86 -11.30
CA PRO A 607 29.32 -2.52 -9.89
C PRO A 607 28.53 -1.28 -9.47
N ASP A 608 28.59 -0.20 -10.24
CA ASP A 608 28.00 1.08 -9.86
C ASP A 608 26.48 1.03 -9.86
N ARG A 609 25.87 0.41 -10.89
CA ARG A 609 24.40 0.27 -10.96
C ARG A 609 23.89 -0.75 -9.96
N LEU A 610 24.63 -1.84 -9.70
CA LEU A 610 24.29 -2.80 -8.65
C LEU A 610 24.25 -2.15 -7.27
N GLU A 611 25.27 -1.35 -6.94
CA GLU A 611 25.33 -0.64 -5.67
C GLU A 611 24.17 0.34 -5.53
N ARG A 612 23.93 1.17 -6.55
CA ARG A 612 22.87 2.16 -6.53
C ARG A 612 21.49 1.54 -6.38
N LEU A 613 21.18 0.47 -7.13
CA LEU A 613 19.84 -0.12 -7.13
C LEU A 613 19.63 -1.10 -5.97
N CYS A 614 20.54 -2.07 -5.79
CA CYS A 614 20.30 -3.20 -4.91
C CYS A 614 20.75 -2.96 -3.48
N GLN A 615 21.76 -2.14 -3.22
CA GLN A 615 22.26 -1.79 -1.87
C GLN A 615 22.41 -2.99 -0.92
N GLY A 616 22.83 -4.15 -1.47
CA GLY A 616 22.97 -5.41 -0.72
C GLY A 616 21.68 -6.22 -0.58
N GLU A 617 20.50 -5.69 -0.89
CA GLU A 617 19.25 -6.44 -0.91
C GLU A 617 19.05 -7.17 -2.24
N CYS A 618 19.83 -8.24 -2.46
CA CYS A 618 19.58 -9.16 -3.56
C CYS A 618 19.01 -10.48 -3.04
N TYR A 619 18.06 -11.06 -3.79
CA TYR A 619 17.59 -12.41 -3.53
C TYR A 619 18.73 -13.41 -3.74
N ARG A 620 19.29 -13.88 -2.64
CA ARG A 620 20.44 -14.78 -2.61
C ARG A 620 20.22 -15.90 -1.60
N PRO A 621 19.42 -16.92 -1.95
CA PRO A 621 19.06 -17.98 -1.04
C PRO A 621 20.29 -18.80 -0.60
N SER A 622 20.29 -19.22 0.67
CA SER A 622 21.18 -20.26 1.15
C SER A 622 20.57 -21.64 0.86
N ASP A 623 21.22 -22.69 1.34
CA ASP A 623 20.71 -24.06 1.35
C ASP A 623 19.82 -24.38 2.57
N ARG A 624 19.64 -23.42 3.47
CA ARG A 624 18.88 -23.58 4.71
C ARG A 624 17.54 -22.89 4.61
N ARG A 625 16.47 -23.61 4.94
CA ARG A 625 15.12 -23.06 5.06
C ARG A 625 14.81 -22.66 6.50
N ARG A 626 13.97 -21.65 6.66
CA ARG A 626 13.25 -21.34 7.89
C ARG A 626 12.22 -22.45 8.14
N VAL A 627 11.73 -22.55 9.37
CA VAL A 627 10.70 -23.54 9.72
C VAL A 627 9.34 -22.87 9.85
N ILE A 628 8.31 -23.57 9.41
CA ILE A 628 6.93 -23.18 9.72
C ILE A 628 6.65 -23.58 11.17
N SER A 629 6.35 -22.59 12.01
CA SER A 629 6.06 -22.78 13.42
C SER A 629 4.62 -23.26 13.66
N ARG A 630 3.67 -22.70 12.91
CA ARG A 630 2.25 -23.03 13.00
C ARG A 630 1.49 -22.66 11.73
N ILE A 631 0.30 -23.25 11.62
CA ILE A 631 -0.71 -22.86 10.63
C ILE A 631 -1.95 -22.42 11.41
N GLU A 632 -2.42 -21.21 11.11
CA GLU A 632 -3.66 -20.66 11.63
C GLU A 632 -4.74 -20.71 10.54
N VAL A 633 -5.96 -21.05 10.94
CA VAL A 633 -7.13 -21.05 10.06
C VAL A 633 -8.08 -19.97 10.51
N VAL A 634 -8.50 -19.13 9.59
CA VAL A 634 -9.55 -18.14 9.79
C VAL A 634 -10.82 -18.63 9.10
N ARG A 635 -11.96 -18.49 9.80
CA ARG A 635 -13.29 -18.77 9.25
C ARG A 635 -14.15 -17.51 9.33
N ILE A 636 -14.71 -17.11 8.19
CA ILE A 636 -15.66 -15.99 8.14
C ILE A 636 -16.97 -16.48 7.57
N ARG A 637 -18.08 -16.15 8.26
CA ARG A 637 -19.44 -16.41 7.81
C ARG A 637 -20.07 -15.07 7.40
N PRO A 638 -20.22 -14.79 6.10
CA PRO A 638 -20.75 -13.50 5.66
C PRO A 638 -22.15 -13.22 6.21
N GLN A 639 -22.47 -11.93 6.40
CA GLN A 639 -23.81 -11.48 6.81
C GLN A 639 -24.90 -12.06 5.91
N ILE A 640 -26.01 -12.48 6.52
CA ILE A 640 -27.23 -12.93 5.81
C ILE A 640 -28.34 -11.86 5.86
N THR A 641 -28.24 -10.91 6.78
CA THR A 641 -29.15 -9.77 6.89
C THR A 641 -28.36 -8.48 7.07
N SER A 642 -28.85 -7.40 6.47
CA SER A 642 -28.25 -6.07 6.67
C SER A 642 -28.31 -5.68 8.16
N GLY A 643 -27.19 -5.24 8.72
CA GLY A 643 -27.09 -4.83 10.12
C GLY A 643 -26.77 -5.95 11.12
N GLU A 644 -26.60 -7.21 10.67
CA GLU A 644 -26.03 -8.26 11.51
C GLU A 644 -24.63 -7.85 11.98
N ASP A 645 -24.33 -8.06 13.28
CA ASP A 645 -23.02 -7.71 13.82
C ASP A 645 -21.91 -8.54 13.16
N VAL A 646 -20.89 -7.88 12.68
CA VAL A 646 -19.77 -8.50 11.95
C VAL A 646 -18.81 -9.24 12.89
N GLY A 647 -18.60 -8.73 14.09
CA GLY A 647 -17.62 -9.30 15.03
C GLY A 647 -17.77 -10.80 15.25
N PRO A 648 -18.96 -11.32 15.62
CA PRO A 648 -19.19 -12.75 15.82
C PRO A 648 -19.10 -13.61 14.55
N LEU A 649 -19.07 -12.99 13.37
CA LEU A 649 -18.99 -13.69 12.07
C LEU A 649 -17.55 -14.01 11.68
N ILE A 650 -16.57 -13.38 12.32
CA ILE A 650 -15.15 -13.53 12.07
C ILE A 650 -14.52 -14.32 13.21
N GLU A 651 -14.02 -15.49 12.93
CA GLU A 651 -13.29 -16.34 13.88
C GLU A 651 -11.82 -16.34 13.51
N ASP A 652 -11.04 -15.51 14.20
CA ASP A 652 -9.62 -15.25 13.92
C ASP A 652 -8.75 -15.38 15.18
N PRO A 653 -7.95 -16.46 15.32
CA PRO A 653 -7.98 -17.68 14.52
C PRO A 653 -9.12 -18.63 14.95
N TRP A 654 -9.78 -19.31 13.99
CA TRP A 654 -10.73 -20.39 14.29
C TRP A 654 -10.04 -21.66 14.78
N LYS A 655 -8.90 -22.02 14.15
CA LYS A 655 -8.06 -23.15 14.56
C LYS A 655 -6.58 -22.81 14.46
N ILE A 656 -5.79 -23.39 15.34
CA ILE A 656 -4.32 -23.30 15.33
C ILE A 656 -3.74 -24.70 15.32
N PHE A 657 -2.78 -24.95 14.42
CA PHE A 657 -2.04 -26.19 14.33
C PHE A 657 -0.55 -25.89 14.50
N THR A 658 0.03 -26.40 15.59
CA THR A 658 1.49 -26.33 15.80
C THR A 658 2.18 -27.28 14.82
N CYS A 659 3.21 -26.79 14.17
CA CYS A 659 4.03 -27.58 13.24
C CYS A 659 5.23 -28.22 13.94
N PRO A 660 5.76 -29.33 13.41
CA PRO A 660 6.85 -30.08 14.08
C PRO A 660 8.21 -29.37 14.07
N GLY A 661 8.34 -28.18 13.43
CA GLY A 661 9.63 -27.50 13.28
C GLY A 661 10.57 -28.16 12.28
N ASP A 662 10.03 -28.93 11.34
CA ASP A 662 10.80 -29.61 10.30
C ASP A 662 11.09 -28.67 9.12
N PRO A 663 12.36 -28.50 8.70
CA PRO A 663 12.71 -27.75 7.51
C PRO A 663 12.09 -28.28 6.21
N ALA A 664 11.66 -29.56 6.17
CA ALA A 664 10.92 -30.14 5.05
C ALA A 664 9.52 -29.51 4.89
N GLY A 665 8.98 -28.89 5.95
CA GLY A 665 7.70 -28.19 5.94
C GLY A 665 6.68 -28.72 6.93
N CYS A 666 5.45 -28.26 6.80
CA CYS A 666 4.31 -28.59 7.64
C CYS A 666 3.12 -29.01 6.76
N GLN A 667 2.46 -30.09 7.15
CA GLN A 667 1.23 -30.57 6.50
C GLN A 667 0.17 -30.83 7.56
N ILE A 668 -1.03 -30.27 7.36
CA ILE A 668 -2.20 -30.49 8.22
C ILE A 668 -3.44 -30.75 7.38
N ALA A 669 -4.43 -31.40 7.99
CA ALA A 669 -5.77 -31.49 7.44
C ALA A 669 -6.80 -31.17 8.53
N PHE A 670 -7.91 -30.56 8.14
CA PHE A 670 -9.00 -30.22 9.04
C PHE A 670 -10.35 -30.23 8.33
N SER A 671 -11.42 -30.24 9.11
CA SER A 671 -12.78 -30.13 8.58
C SER A 671 -13.62 -29.21 9.45
N ASP A 672 -14.73 -28.71 8.85
CA ASP A 672 -15.76 -27.97 9.57
C ASP A 672 -17.06 -28.77 9.68
N ALA A 673 -17.22 -29.49 10.78
CA ALA A 673 -18.41 -30.28 11.06
C ALA A 673 -19.68 -29.44 11.39
N GLU A 674 -19.51 -28.12 11.59
CA GLU A 674 -20.62 -27.20 11.84
C GLU A 674 -21.28 -26.70 10.55
N HIS A 675 -20.50 -26.61 9.45
CA HIS A 675 -20.98 -26.06 8.18
C HIS A 675 -22.31 -26.66 7.71
N PRO A 676 -22.52 -28.01 7.69
CA PRO A 676 -23.78 -28.59 7.25
C PRO A 676 -25.00 -28.17 8.09
N ARG A 677 -24.77 -27.86 9.37
CA ARG A 677 -25.83 -27.50 10.31
C ARG A 677 -26.04 -26.00 10.41
N SER A 678 -25.06 -25.22 9.98
CA SER A 678 -25.11 -23.74 10.08
C SER A 678 -26.12 -23.14 9.11
N GLY A 679 -26.37 -23.79 7.95
CA GLY A 679 -27.21 -23.26 6.88
C GLY A 679 -26.68 -21.96 6.26
N ARG A 680 -25.39 -21.65 6.45
CA ARG A 680 -24.75 -20.40 6.03
C ARG A 680 -23.55 -20.67 5.15
N ASP A 681 -23.32 -19.77 4.23
CA ASP A 681 -22.06 -19.70 3.48
C ASP A 681 -20.91 -19.43 4.47
N ALA A 682 -19.74 -19.94 4.14
CA ALA A 682 -18.52 -19.66 4.89
C ALA A 682 -17.34 -19.53 3.91
N LEU A 683 -16.33 -18.80 4.32
CA LEU A 683 -15.04 -18.79 3.65
C LEU A 683 -13.95 -19.16 4.66
N TYR A 684 -12.92 -19.82 4.14
CA TYR A 684 -11.78 -20.27 4.93
C TYR A 684 -10.49 -19.84 4.25
N TYR A 685 -9.58 -19.29 5.01
CA TYR A 685 -8.22 -19.07 4.56
C TYR A 685 -7.22 -19.42 5.66
N VAL A 686 -5.96 -19.55 5.31
CA VAL A 686 -4.93 -19.96 6.23
C VAL A 686 -3.76 -19.00 6.24
N ARG A 687 -3.12 -18.89 7.40
CA ARG A 687 -1.81 -18.26 7.58
C ARG A 687 -0.78 -19.34 7.87
N ALA A 688 0.26 -19.44 7.05
CA ALA A 688 1.44 -20.24 7.34
C ALA A 688 2.51 -19.32 7.94
N ILE A 689 2.92 -19.60 9.18
CA ILE A 689 3.71 -18.66 9.98
C ILE A 689 5.09 -19.27 10.24
N GLU A 690 6.15 -18.53 9.90
CA GLU A 690 7.53 -18.86 10.22
C GLU A 690 7.87 -18.51 11.67
N GLY A 691 8.96 -19.07 12.19
CA GLY A 691 9.53 -18.63 13.45
C GLY A 691 10.05 -17.20 13.37
N PRO A 692 10.20 -16.51 14.54
CA PRO A 692 10.58 -15.11 14.60
C PRO A 692 11.90 -14.83 13.87
N SER A 693 12.01 -13.67 13.25
CA SER A 693 13.24 -13.19 12.63
C SER A 693 13.30 -11.67 12.58
N PRO A 694 14.50 -11.08 12.59
CA PRO A 694 14.69 -9.64 12.51
C PRO A 694 14.00 -9.04 11.30
N THR A 695 13.21 -7.99 11.52
CA THR A 695 12.38 -7.34 10.52
C THR A 695 12.42 -5.81 10.72
N VAL A 696 12.55 -5.07 9.64
CA VAL A 696 12.57 -3.59 9.64
C VAL A 696 11.22 -3.08 10.18
N GLY A 697 11.27 -2.18 11.15
CA GLY A 697 10.08 -1.50 11.67
C GLY A 697 9.07 -2.40 12.40
N ALA A 698 9.40 -3.64 12.77
CA ALA A 698 8.47 -4.57 13.38
C ALA A 698 7.97 -4.14 14.77
N ASP A 699 8.76 -3.37 15.51
CA ASP A 699 8.34 -2.65 16.72
C ASP A 699 8.58 -1.16 16.52
N PRO A 700 7.64 -0.46 15.86
CA PRO A 700 7.88 0.91 15.37
C PRO A 700 8.09 1.94 16.47
N LEU A 701 7.66 1.66 17.69
CA LEU A 701 7.73 2.58 18.83
C LEU A 701 8.60 2.07 19.97
N HIS A 702 9.09 0.83 19.94
CA HIS A 702 9.87 0.21 21.05
C HIS A 702 9.28 0.57 22.41
N CYS A 703 8.00 0.22 22.61
CA CYS A 703 7.25 0.66 23.76
C CYS A 703 7.68 -0.09 25.04
N GLU A 704 7.98 0.65 26.10
CA GLU A 704 8.10 0.11 27.44
C GLU A 704 6.73 0.01 28.11
N PHE A 705 6.37 -1.17 28.56
CA PHE A 705 5.08 -1.45 29.21
C PHE A 705 5.22 -1.48 30.72
N ASP A 706 4.27 -0.85 31.43
CA ASP A 706 4.16 -1.00 32.87
C ASP A 706 3.52 -2.36 33.25
N ALA A 707 3.44 -2.62 34.58
CA ALA A 707 2.87 -3.87 35.09
C ALA A 707 1.39 -4.09 34.73
N SER A 708 0.68 -3.06 34.27
CA SER A 708 -0.71 -3.13 33.78
C SER A 708 -0.80 -3.39 32.29
N GLY A 709 0.32 -3.45 31.56
CA GLY A 709 0.37 -3.57 30.11
C GLY A 709 0.13 -2.26 29.36
N ARG A 710 0.25 -1.12 30.03
CA ARG A 710 0.12 0.20 29.40
C ARG A 710 1.49 0.69 28.94
N CYS A 711 1.56 1.17 27.71
CA CYS A 711 2.74 1.84 27.17
C CYS A 711 3.03 3.14 27.94
N VAL A 712 4.20 3.25 28.54
CA VAL A 712 4.58 4.40 29.37
C VAL A 712 5.71 5.23 28.76
N SER A 713 6.54 4.62 27.93
CA SER A 713 7.65 5.26 27.26
C SER A 713 7.82 4.66 25.86
N VAL A 714 8.25 5.45 24.90
CA VAL A 714 8.51 5.00 23.53
C VAL A 714 9.86 5.52 23.04
N ASP A 715 10.54 4.70 22.25
CA ASP A 715 11.75 5.06 21.48
C ASP A 715 11.47 4.80 19.99
N PRO A 716 10.87 5.77 19.28
CA PRO A 716 10.33 5.55 17.94
C PRO A 716 11.43 5.32 16.90
N CYS A 717 11.12 4.55 15.86
CA CYS A 717 11.99 4.36 14.69
C CYS A 717 12.24 5.68 13.93
N TYR A 718 11.31 6.62 13.99
CA TYR A 718 11.49 7.96 13.43
C TYR A 718 12.66 8.68 14.10
N GLY A 719 13.49 9.37 13.29
CA GLY A 719 14.61 10.16 13.78
C GLY A 719 15.85 9.38 14.18
N ARG A 720 15.83 8.04 14.05
CA ARG A 720 17.04 7.23 14.21
C ARG A 720 18.03 7.46 13.07
N PRO A 721 19.33 7.23 13.28
CA PRO A 721 20.34 7.30 12.22
C PRO A 721 19.96 6.45 11.00
N ALA A 722 20.41 6.87 9.80
CA ALA A 722 20.06 6.19 8.55
C ALA A 722 20.58 4.74 8.47
N ASP A 723 21.65 4.43 9.22
CA ASP A 723 22.23 3.09 9.34
C ASP A 723 21.61 2.24 10.47
N ASP A 724 20.63 2.78 11.21
CA ASP A 724 19.82 2.03 12.17
C ASP A 724 18.59 1.48 11.45
N GLU A 725 18.57 0.18 11.22
CA GLU A 725 17.48 -0.55 10.57
C GLU A 725 16.22 -0.69 11.44
N CYS A 726 16.23 -0.21 12.69
CA CYS A 726 15.11 -0.29 13.64
C CYS A 726 14.50 -1.70 13.70
N LEU A 727 15.34 -2.71 13.93
CA LEU A 727 14.95 -4.11 13.87
C LEU A 727 14.24 -4.57 15.13
N ALA A 728 13.18 -5.34 14.93
CA ALA A 728 12.59 -6.20 15.95
C ALA A 728 12.19 -7.54 15.32
N ASP A 729 11.97 -8.55 16.16
CA ASP A 729 11.56 -9.87 15.67
C ASP A 729 10.08 -9.87 15.26
N ALA A 730 9.80 -10.37 14.05
CA ALA A 730 8.46 -10.65 13.59
C ALA A 730 8.33 -12.08 13.06
N GLU A 731 7.13 -12.63 13.20
CA GLU A 731 6.77 -13.95 12.67
C GLU A 731 6.22 -13.81 11.25
N HIS A 732 7.09 -13.82 10.27
CA HIS A 732 6.70 -13.73 8.87
C HIS A 732 5.66 -14.77 8.50
N ARG A 733 4.75 -14.41 7.59
CA ARG A 733 3.62 -15.25 7.21
C ARG A 733 3.27 -15.21 5.74
N ALA A 734 2.55 -16.23 5.31
CA ALA A 734 1.86 -16.27 4.05
C ALA A 734 0.35 -16.39 4.29
N TRP A 735 -0.46 -15.61 3.56
CA TRP A 735 -1.93 -15.61 3.61
C TRP A 735 -2.49 -16.23 2.35
N SER A 736 -3.12 -17.41 2.44
CA SER A 736 -3.79 -17.99 1.26
C SER A 736 -4.97 -17.14 0.83
N SER A 737 -5.31 -17.14 -0.46
CA SER A 737 -6.65 -16.76 -0.88
C SER A 737 -7.70 -17.64 -0.21
N PRO A 738 -8.89 -17.10 0.12
CA PRO A 738 -9.97 -17.90 0.69
C PRO A 738 -10.50 -18.97 -0.27
N ILE A 739 -10.96 -20.09 0.28
CA ILE A 739 -11.88 -21.01 -0.39
C ILE A 739 -13.28 -20.65 0.10
N PHE A 740 -14.17 -20.33 -0.83
CA PHE A 740 -15.57 -19.97 -0.57
C PHE A 740 -16.41 -21.22 -0.63
N VAL A 741 -17.09 -21.55 0.47
CA VAL A 741 -17.97 -22.72 0.57
C VAL A 741 -19.39 -22.21 0.76
N ASP A 742 -20.16 -22.21 -0.32
CA ASP A 742 -21.55 -21.79 -0.33
C ASP A 742 -22.44 -22.93 0.15
N HIS A 743 -23.36 -22.63 1.06
CA HIS A 743 -24.38 -23.59 1.47
C HIS A 743 -25.43 -23.70 0.37
N PRO A 744 -25.73 -24.90 -0.17
CA PRO A 744 -26.74 -25.07 -1.20
C PRO A 744 -28.09 -24.52 -0.75
N ARG A 745 -28.65 -23.64 -1.54
CA ARG A 745 -30.01 -23.13 -1.32
C ARG A 745 -30.96 -24.10 -2.00
N GLY A 746 -31.86 -24.70 -1.22
CA GLY A 746 -32.84 -25.64 -1.69
C GLY A 746 -33.89 -25.06 -2.66
#